data_867a93595bc9251ea111a9a813b0e8ee
#
_entry.id   867a93595bc9251ea111a9a813b0e8ee
#
_cell.length_a   1.000
_cell.length_b   1.000
_cell.length_c   1.000
_cell.angle_alpha   90.00
_cell.angle_beta   90.00
_cell.angle_gamma   90.00
#
_symmetry.space_group_name_H-M   'P 1'
#
loop_
_entity.id
_entity.type
_entity.pdbx_description
1 polymer ?
#
loop_
_entity_poly.entity_id
_entity_poly.type
_entity_poly.pdbx_seq_one_letter_code
_entity_poly.pdbx_strand_id
1 'polypeptide(L)'
;MDTTTSMKALLLAMHQYEGGRNAHSAAQLLKQVQEVSGIKCDHLLSSGQLLPTECVRGLVELTGNANTCPIVAGAIVSLLSQLACDDDSRTMLHCNFNLISFLASLIHRHSATPGDTLVLQSLQLLQKLTYKTRIFPSTSYVHELIGFLMSNIQSQSDDIIMPCLGLMANLCRDNQAVQNHIKSLDNVKPFYRTLINFLARNSLTMVVFTLSILASLTLNENVGEKVFGAKNIHQTFQLVFNIIVNGDGTLTRKYSADLLVDILHNPKIADYLTRYPYFSACASQLFGLLQSNDVDSAAKVLELLLAMCGVSGLRPLLCQVLFKPVGPKLRVASRRQGAALEPKAESGVALVHWLSSPVGGAEACSLQVLRLLKELLEEALSAAIMPDGVHIFVEMLLPVVLDFVKGLDPPAHDDTHLRQHGERIIHVNGVLLVLCSDDATRALVSHQVSTQLCLSQVEILLACCHGNSPLAWLPPGTDNSLSQVCAEALLSTLELMSKLRQQVSDMETSFYRTLQDQRIATPLALALSSHHREHVQTGFALLLEAVALPDFPSLVLGESMAANNAYRQREAKLSVKRVAVQEVQPPRTNTRGLDVSASSNGVHSLVEKLHSAMELQEQAKDAHVSDIIDVYEQKLAALASEESRLQDLLEAKAVALSQADRLLAQHHFQRAHAEAEARKLASLLKDAERRREDLQGKLGVQLEEVQRSKADTEELLQHNARLQLASEEHQALKATYNSLLHRFNEGECLLKELQTAYATLNKTNDALRKNHQALQLQHDKTALLLQEKEEEITSLRSDMRLKDDDIAALRGDLREAADKGQEKELQRQELEDALDALRKELSKTEQARKDASIKASSLQLQKSQLEAKLKQREDELNEHSAMIAMIHSMSSGKKKDVNLSL
;
A
#
# COMPACT_ATOMS: atom_id res chain seq x y z
N MET A 1 8.69 29.51 -10.81
CA MET A 1 8.13 30.61 -10.00
C MET A 1 8.27 30.20 -8.54
N ASP A 2 8.53 31.17 -7.68
CA ASP A 2 8.62 30.91 -6.23
C ASP A 2 7.19 30.56 -5.73
N THR A 3 7.06 29.49 -4.97
CA THR A 3 5.79 28.98 -4.41
C THR A 3 5.03 30.07 -3.66
N THR A 4 5.76 30.92 -2.93
CA THR A 4 5.22 32.06 -2.19
C THR A 4 4.55 33.09 -3.11
N THR A 5 5.12 33.34 -4.28
CA THR A 5 4.59 34.28 -5.26
C THR A 5 3.31 33.75 -5.89
N SER A 6 3.28 32.47 -6.25
CA SER A 6 2.08 31.82 -6.81
C SER A 6 0.93 31.75 -5.79
N MET A 7 1.23 31.52 -4.51
CA MET A 7 0.22 31.54 -3.45
C MET A 7 -0.36 32.93 -3.21
N LYS A 8 0.47 33.96 -3.22
CA LYS A 8 -0.01 35.36 -3.13
C LYS A 8 -0.89 35.75 -4.32
N ALA A 9 -0.51 35.33 -5.53
CA ALA A 9 -1.31 35.56 -6.73
C ALA A 9 -2.67 34.83 -6.67
N LEU A 10 -2.68 33.58 -6.15
CA LEU A 10 -3.91 32.82 -5.93
C LEU A 10 -4.83 33.52 -4.92
N LEU A 11 -4.28 33.98 -3.79
CA LEU A 11 -5.07 34.70 -2.77
C LEU A 11 -5.69 35.98 -3.33
N LEU A 12 -4.94 36.73 -4.09
CA LEU A 12 -5.42 37.94 -4.76
C LEU A 12 -6.54 37.63 -5.76
N ALA A 13 -6.37 36.55 -6.56
CA ALA A 13 -7.38 36.12 -7.53
C ALA A 13 -8.68 35.65 -6.85
N MET A 14 -8.57 34.96 -5.69
CA MET A 14 -9.73 34.60 -4.88
C MET A 14 -10.50 35.81 -4.40
N HIS A 15 -9.84 36.81 -3.80
CA HIS A 15 -10.50 38.06 -3.37
C HIS A 15 -11.14 38.84 -4.50
N GLN A 16 -10.47 38.85 -5.67
CA GLN A 16 -11.05 39.50 -6.86
C GLN A 16 -12.31 38.77 -7.36
N TYR A 17 -12.29 37.42 -7.29
CA TYR A 17 -13.46 36.62 -7.65
C TYR A 17 -14.62 36.80 -6.67
N GLU A 18 -14.34 36.87 -5.37
CA GLU A 18 -15.36 37.14 -4.34
C GLU A 18 -16.02 38.52 -4.52
N GLY A 19 -15.20 39.52 -4.85
CA GLY A 19 -15.68 40.89 -5.05
C GLY A 19 -16.48 41.13 -6.34
N GLY A 20 -16.21 40.38 -7.39
CA GLY A 20 -16.75 40.67 -8.71
C GLY A 20 -17.46 39.55 -9.45
N ARG A 21 -17.32 38.31 -9.09
CA ARG A 21 -17.93 37.07 -9.66
C ARG A 21 -18.27 37.11 -11.15
N ASN A 22 -17.45 37.76 -11.94
CA ASN A 22 -17.63 37.87 -13.38
C ASN A 22 -16.76 36.86 -14.14
N ALA A 23 -17.02 36.71 -15.45
CA ALA A 23 -16.28 35.73 -16.26
C ALA A 23 -14.76 35.99 -16.29
N HIS A 24 -14.35 37.26 -16.18
CA HIS A 24 -12.94 37.65 -16.19
C HIS A 24 -12.24 37.24 -14.90
N SER A 25 -12.81 37.52 -13.72
CA SER A 25 -12.25 37.10 -12.43
C SER A 25 -12.28 35.57 -12.27
N ALA A 26 -13.30 34.90 -12.82
CA ALA A 26 -13.34 33.46 -12.89
C ALA A 26 -12.19 32.89 -13.74
N ALA A 27 -11.94 33.43 -14.92
CA ALA A 27 -10.82 32.99 -15.78
C ALA A 27 -9.46 33.25 -15.14
N GLN A 28 -9.31 34.37 -14.44
CA GLN A 28 -8.09 34.70 -13.71
C GLN A 28 -7.84 33.71 -12.54
N LEU A 29 -8.88 33.41 -11.76
CA LEU A 29 -8.81 32.43 -10.68
C LEU A 29 -8.47 31.04 -11.22
N LEU A 30 -9.13 30.59 -12.30
CA LEU A 30 -8.84 29.30 -12.94
C LEU A 30 -7.38 29.21 -13.38
N LYS A 31 -6.82 30.28 -13.97
CA LYS A 31 -5.42 30.33 -14.35
C LYS A 31 -4.49 30.18 -13.16
N GLN A 32 -4.77 30.89 -12.05
CA GLN A 32 -3.94 30.77 -10.83
C GLN A 32 -4.06 29.39 -10.15
N VAL A 33 -5.25 28.81 -10.10
CA VAL A 33 -5.46 27.43 -9.61
C VAL A 33 -4.66 26.45 -10.46
N GLN A 34 -4.65 26.60 -11.78
CA GLN A 34 -3.90 25.74 -12.68
C GLN A 34 -2.37 25.91 -12.54
N GLU A 35 -1.89 27.15 -12.34
CA GLU A 35 -0.47 27.41 -12.06
C GLU A 35 -0.02 26.76 -10.75
N VAL A 36 -0.83 26.85 -9.69
CA VAL A 36 -0.55 26.19 -8.41
C VAL A 36 -0.62 24.66 -8.53
N SER A 37 -1.57 24.11 -9.29
CA SER A 37 -1.65 22.67 -9.58
C SER A 37 -0.40 22.12 -10.27
N GLY A 38 0.34 22.94 -11.02
CA GLY A 38 1.61 22.57 -11.67
C GLY A 38 2.81 22.55 -10.72
N ILE A 39 2.67 23.04 -9.49
CA ILE A 39 3.75 23.02 -8.50
C ILE A 39 3.71 21.70 -7.72
N LYS A 40 4.89 21.14 -7.41
CA LYS A 40 4.95 20.02 -6.46
C LYS A 40 4.48 20.51 -5.09
N CYS A 41 3.30 20.07 -4.69
CA CYS A 41 2.65 20.50 -3.46
C CYS A 41 2.97 19.59 -2.26
N ASP A 42 3.96 18.71 -2.38
CA ASP A 42 4.38 17.80 -1.33
C ASP A 42 4.82 18.62 -0.08
N HIS A 43 4.21 18.33 1.05
CA HIS A 43 4.44 18.99 2.34
C HIS A 43 4.10 20.50 2.40
N LEU A 44 3.31 20.99 1.47
CA LEU A 44 2.95 22.41 1.44
C LEU A 44 2.18 22.86 2.70
N LEU A 45 1.35 22.00 3.26
CA LEU A 45 0.55 22.23 4.46
C LEU A 45 1.25 21.78 5.74
N SER A 46 2.25 20.92 5.68
CA SER A 46 2.93 20.39 6.87
C SER A 46 3.82 21.42 7.57
N SER A 47 4.21 22.48 6.89
CA SER A 47 5.12 23.52 7.42
C SER A 47 4.49 24.52 8.39
N GLY A 48 3.17 24.46 8.67
CA GLY A 48 2.48 25.43 9.53
C GLY A 48 2.53 26.88 9.02
N GLN A 49 2.86 27.09 7.77
CA GLN A 49 2.95 28.42 7.15
C GLN A 49 1.56 29.04 7.02
N LEU A 50 1.44 30.31 7.39
CA LEU A 50 0.18 31.03 7.36
C LEU A 50 -0.41 31.18 5.94
N LEU A 51 0.45 31.46 4.95
CA LEU A 51 0.02 31.76 3.60
C LEU A 51 -0.64 30.56 2.88
N PRO A 52 -0.07 29.34 2.86
CA PRO A 52 -0.75 28.17 2.31
C PRO A 52 -2.05 27.85 3.03
N THR A 53 -2.08 28.02 4.36
CA THR A 53 -3.27 27.79 5.18
C THR A 53 -4.41 28.74 4.82
N GLU A 54 -4.12 30.02 4.64
CA GLU A 54 -5.11 31.02 4.23
C GLU A 54 -5.61 30.76 2.79
N CYS A 55 -4.72 30.38 1.86
CA CYS A 55 -5.12 30.01 0.50
C CYS A 55 -6.10 28.82 0.52
N VAL A 56 -5.77 27.75 1.26
CA VAL A 56 -6.64 26.58 1.35
C VAL A 56 -7.97 26.92 2.02
N ARG A 57 -7.98 27.74 3.07
CA ARG A 57 -9.20 28.21 3.72
C ARG A 57 -10.11 28.91 2.72
N GLY A 58 -9.60 29.88 1.98
CA GLY A 58 -10.37 30.60 0.97
C GLY A 58 -10.89 29.69 -0.14
N LEU A 59 -10.09 28.72 -0.60
CA LEU A 59 -10.55 27.73 -1.59
C LEU A 59 -11.70 26.87 -1.07
N VAL A 60 -11.63 26.42 0.19
CA VAL A 60 -12.69 25.63 0.84
C VAL A 60 -13.96 26.46 0.99
N GLU A 61 -13.86 27.71 1.41
CA GLU A 61 -14.99 28.64 1.54
C GLU A 61 -15.65 28.92 0.18
N LEU A 62 -14.85 29.12 -0.88
CA LEU A 62 -15.37 29.27 -2.25
C LEU A 62 -16.10 28.02 -2.71
N THR A 63 -15.58 26.82 -2.41
CA THR A 63 -16.23 25.55 -2.76
C THR A 63 -17.58 25.40 -2.06
N GLY A 64 -17.68 25.84 -0.81
CA GLY A 64 -18.92 25.82 -0.02
C GLY A 64 -19.99 26.83 -0.50
N ASN A 65 -19.61 27.88 -1.22
CA ASN A 65 -20.49 28.95 -1.61
C ASN A 65 -21.41 28.52 -2.78
N ALA A 66 -22.73 28.65 -2.59
CA ALA A 66 -23.72 28.25 -3.59
C ALA A 66 -23.62 29.04 -4.91
N ASN A 67 -23.05 30.23 -4.87
CA ASN A 67 -22.93 31.12 -6.04
C ASN A 67 -21.60 30.96 -6.80
N THR A 68 -20.77 30.00 -6.43
CA THR A 68 -19.52 29.73 -7.15
C THR A 68 -19.81 28.99 -8.46
N CYS A 69 -19.20 29.47 -9.55
CA CYS A 69 -19.34 28.83 -10.86
C CYS A 69 -18.87 27.33 -10.79
N PRO A 70 -19.65 26.38 -11.33
CA PRO A 70 -19.29 24.94 -11.28
C PRO A 70 -17.92 24.65 -11.86
N ILE A 71 -17.48 25.37 -12.90
CA ILE A 71 -16.14 25.17 -13.51
C ILE A 71 -15.04 25.57 -12.51
N VAL A 72 -15.24 26.69 -11.80
CA VAL A 72 -14.29 27.15 -10.76
C VAL A 72 -14.27 26.15 -9.59
N ALA A 73 -15.45 25.73 -9.14
CA ALA A 73 -15.57 24.72 -8.09
C ALA A 73 -14.87 23.41 -8.47
N GLY A 74 -15.04 22.94 -9.72
CA GLY A 74 -14.35 21.74 -10.23
C GLY A 74 -12.83 21.87 -10.24
N ALA A 75 -12.31 23.02 -10.67
CA ALA A 75 -10.87 23.30 -10.65
C ALA A 75 -10.31 23.31 -9.21
N ILE A 76 -11.04 23.92 -8.28
CA ILE A 76 -10.66 23.94 -6.85
C ILE A 76 -10.68 22.51 -6.28
N VAL A 77 -11.73 21.74 -6.52
CA VAL A 77 -11.83 20.34 -6.07
C VAL A 77 -10.68 19.51 -6.62
N SER A 78 -10.30 19.73 -7.89
CA SER A 78 -9.15 19.06 -8.50
C SER A 78 -7.83 19.40 -7.79
N LEU A 79 -7.58 20.69 -7.49
CA LEU A 79 -6.41 21.14 -6.74
C LEU A 79 -6.39 20.54 -5.31
N LEU A 80 -7.52 20.60 -4.61
CA LEU A 80 -7.65 19.98 -3.27
C LEU A 80 -7.43 18.46 -3.31
N SER A 81 -7.82 17.80 -4.41
CA SER A 81 -7.55 16.36 -4.62
C SER A 81 -6.07 16.04 -4.82
N GLN A 82 -5.30 16.98 -5.38
CA GLN A 82 -3.84 16.84 -5.46
C GLN A 82 -3.19 17.05 -4.09
N LEU A 83 -3.62 18.06 -3.34
CA LEU A 83 -3.15 18.31 -1.96
C LEU A 83 -3.47 17.14 -1.03
N ALA A 84 -4.59 16.45 -1.23
CA ALA A 84 -5.00 15.29 -0.43
C ALA A 84 -4.22 13.99 -0.76
N CYS A 85 -3.21 14.02 -1.60
CA CYS A 85 -2.36 12.86 -1.87
C CYS A 85 -1.33 12.61 -0.75
N ASP A 86 -0.90 13.65 -0.06
CA ASP A 86 -0.03 13.59 1.10
C ASP A 86 -0.84 13.37 2.39
N ASP A 87 -0.38 12.47 3.26
CA ASP A 87 -1.09 12.06 4.49
C ASP A 87 -1.23 13.21 5.49
N ASP A 88 -0.19 14.03 5.66
CA ASP A 88 -0.19 15.18 6.57
C ASP A 88 -1.15 16.25 6.06
N SER A 89 -1.09 16.58 4.77
CA SER A 89 -2.01 17.52 4.13
C SER A 89 -3.45 17.04 4.18
N ARG A 90 -3.69 15.75 4.00
CA ARG A 90 -5.01 15.12 4.11
C ARG A 90 -5.59 15.27 5.52
N THR A 91 -4.77 15.02 6.53
CA THR A 91 -5.16 15.20 7.94
C THR A 91 -5.50 16.66 8.25
N MET A 92 -4.69 17.60 7.76
CA MET A 92 -4.95 19.04 7.89
C MET A 92 -6.25 19.47 7.21
N LEU A 93 -6.49 19.00 5.98
CA LEU A 93 -7.73 19.29 5.22
C LEU A 93 -8.96 18.75 5.94
N HIS A 94 -8.86 17.60 6.59
CA HIS A 94 -9.94 17.03 7.38
C HIS A 94 -10.17 17.78 8.69
N CYS A 95 -9.13 17.95 9.51
CA CYS A 95 -9.26 18.43 10.90
C CYS A 95 -9.47 19.94 10.97
N ASN A 96 -8.73 20.73 10.16
CA ASN A 96 -8.69 22.18 10.31
C ASN A 96 -9.68 22.91 9.40
N PHE A 97 -10.02 22.34 8.25
CA PHE A 97 -10.84 23.04 7.25
C PHE A 97 -12.27 22.49 7.12
N ASN A 98 -12.60 21.39 7.83
CA ASN A 98 -13.91 20.73 7.75
C ASN A 98 -14.40 20.49 6.30
N LEU A 99 -13.46 20.18 5.40
CA LEU A 99 -13.69 20.04 3.96
C LEU A 99 -14.76 18.97 3.64
N ILE A 100 -14.88 17.95 4.48
CA ILE A 100 -15.86 16.86 4.31
C ILE A 100 -17.29 17.41 4.30
N SER A 101 -17.65 18.31 5.24
CA SER A 101 -19.01 18.89 5.28
C SER A 101 -19.29 19.79 4.08
N PHE A 102 -18.31 20.55 3.60
CA PHE A 102 -18.46 21.36 2.39
C PHE A 102 -18.69 20.51 1.15
N LEU A 103 -17.93 19.45 0.96
CA LEU A 103 -18.09 18.52 -0.17
C LEU A 103 -19.42 17.75 -0.10
N ALA A 104 -19.84 17.32 1.09
CA ALA A 104 -21.14 16.69 1.27
C ALA A 104 -22.29 17.64 0.91
N SER A 105 -22.22 18.91 1.33
CA SER A 105 -23.18 19.95 0.93
C SER A 105 -23.17 20.23 -0.56
N LEU A 106 -22.00 20.16 -1.19
CA LEU A 106 -21.86 20.33 -2.65
C LEU A 106 -22.55 19.18 -3.39
N ILE A 107 -22.31 17.93 -2.98
CA ILE A 107 -22.94 16.74 -3.55
C ILE A 107 -24.45 16.79 -3.36
N HIS A 108 -24.92 17.19 -2.18
CA HIS A 108 -26.36 17.33 -1.91
C HIS A 108 -27.02 18.35 -2.83
N ARG A 109 -26.38 19.49 -3.07
CA ARG A 109 -26.89 20.53 -4.00
C ARG A 109 -26.99 20.06 -5.45
N HIS A 110 -26.07 19.23 -5.87
CA HIS A 110 -26.01 18.67 -7.23
C HIS A 110 -26.58 17.24 -7.32
N SER A 111 -27.37 16.82 -6.34
CA SER A 111 -27.93 15.45 -6.27
C SER A 111 -28.86 15.09 -7.44
N ALA A 112 -29.43 16.10 -8.12
CA ALA A 112 -30.27 15.90 -9.31
C ALA A 112 -29.49 15.44 -10.55
N THR A 113 -28.20 15.73 -10.62
CA THR A 113 -27.29 15.35 -11.73
C THR A 113 -26.08 14.58 -11.20
N PRO A 114 -26.26 13.36 -10.71
CA PRO A 114 -25.21 12.60 -10.01
C PRO A 114 -24.01 12.24 -10.91
N GLY A 115 -24.20 12.23 -12.23
CA GLY A 115 -23.14 11.99 -13.23
C GLY A 115 -22.33 13.22 -13.60
N ASP A 116 -22.61 14.39 -13.00
CA ASP A 116 -21.81 15.59 -13.25
C ASP A 116 -20.36 15.40 -12.78
N THR A 117 -19.42 15.90 -13.58
CA THR A 117 -17.97 15.83 -13.31
C THR A 117 -17.61 16.41 -11.94
N LEU A 118 -18.28 17.48 -11.51
CA LEU A 118 -18.07 18.10 -10.21
C LEU A 118 -18.47 17.16 -9.06
N VAL A 119 -19.60 16.45 -9.21
CA VAL A 119 -20.05 15.46 -8.21
C VAL A 119 -19.07 14.29 -8.15
N LEU A 120 -18.65 13.77 -9.30
CA LEU A 120 -17.70 12.66 -9.38
C LEU A 120 -16.35 13.03 -8.75
N GLN A 121 -15.80 14.21 -9.06
CA GLN A 121 -14.55 14.70 -8.46
C GLN A 121 -14.70 14.91 -6.95
N SER A 122 -15.84 15.41 -6.49
CA SER A 122 -16.13 15.60 -5.07
C SER A 122 -16.22 14.27 -4.32
N LEU A 123 -16.85 13.25 -4.91
CA LEU A 123 -16.90 11.89 -4.36
C LEU A 123 -15.50 11.26 -4.28
N GLN A 124 -14.68 11.43 -5.33
CA GLN A 124 -13.31 10.94 -5.34
C GLN A 124 -12.44 11.63 -4.29
N LEU A 125 -12.59 12.95 -4.12
CA LEU A 125 -11.89 13.68 -3.07
C LEU A 125 -12.37 13.25 -1.68
N LEU A 126 -13.67 13.08 -1.46
CA LEU A 126 -14.21 12.53 -0.22
C LEU A 126 -13.66 11.14 0.07
N GLN A 127 -13.58 10.27 -0.92
CA GLN A 127 -12.99 8.95 -0.77
C GLN A 127 -11.54 9.03 -0.30
N LYS A 128 -10.74 9.96 -0.85
CA LYS A 128 -9.35 10.19 -0.40
C LYS A 128 -9.29 10.70 1.04
N LEU A 129 -10.10 11.71 1.37
CA LEU A 129 -10.11 12.35 2.69
C LEU A 129 -10.59 11.41 3.80
N THR A 130 -11.53 10.52 3.48
CA THR A 130 -12.13 9.60 4.46
C THR A 130 -11.33 8.32 4.64
N TYR A 131 -10.31 8.08 3.81
CA TYR A 131 -9.46 6.91 3.92
C TYR A 131 -8.66 6.94 5.22
N LYS A 132 -8.84 5.92 6.08
CA LYS A 132 -8.25 5.82 7.45
C LYS A 132 -8.61 6.96 8.41
N THR A 133 -9.58 7.79 8.08
CA THR A 133 -9.98 8.91 8.93
C THR A 133 -11.31 8.59 9.60
N ARG A 134 -11.39 8.72 10.93
CA ARG A 134 -12.65 8.52 11.66
C ARG A 134 -13.54 9.74 11.47
N ILE A 135 -14.73 9.51 10.92
CA ILE A 135 -15.75 10.54 10.77
C ILE A 135 -16.72 10.39 11.94
N PHE A 136 -16.92 11.48 12.68
CA PHE A 136 -17.88 11.50 13.77
C PHE A 136 -19.31 11.56 13.22
N PRO A 137 -20.21 10.63 13.58
CA PRO A 137 -21.56 10.53 13.03
C PRO A 137 -22.53 11.62 13.50
N SER A 138 -22.10 12.53 14.38
CA SER A 138 -22.95 13.58 14.96
C SER A 138 -23.36 14.69 13.98
N THR A 139 -22.94 14.62 12.75
CA THR A 139 -23.24 15.62 11.72
C THR A 139 -24.35 15.14 10.80
N SER A 140 -25.40 15.94 10.64
CA SER A 140 -26.59 15.64 9.83
C SER A 140 -26.26 15.27 8.37
N TYR A 141 -25.20 15.86 7.81
CA TYR A 141 -24.79 15.61 6.44
C TYR A 141 -24.30 14.17 6.16
N VAL A 142 -23.84 13.42 7.17
CA VAL A 142 -23.39 12.04 6.99
C VAL A 142 -24.57 11.13 6.61
N HIS A 143 -25.73 11.33 7.24
CA HIS A 143 -26.92 10.56 6.93
C HIS A 143 -27.45 10.83 5.52
N GLU A 144 -27.47 12.11 5.11
CA GLU A 144 -27.87 12.52 3.76
C GLU A 144 -26.90 11.96 2.70
N LEU A 145 -25.60 12.01 3.00
CA LEU A 145 -24.57 11.43 2.14
C LEU A 145 -24.74 9.93 1.99
N ILE A 146 -25.00 9.19 3.09
CA ILE A 146 -25.27 7.75 3.03
C ILE A 146 -26.49 7.44 2.16
N GLY A 147 -27.57 8.20 2.30
CA GLY A 147 -28.76 8.08 1.46
C GLY A 147 -28.47 8.30 -0.03
N PHE A 148 -27.68 9.33 -0.35
CA PHE A 148 -27.22 9.62 -1.71
C PHE A 148 -26.37 8.46 -2.26
N LEU A 149 -25.40 7.97 -1.48
CA LEU A 149 -24.53 6.87 -1.90
C LEU A 149 -25.32 5.58 -2.16
N MET A 150 -26.23 5.22 -1.26
CA MET A 150 -27.06 4.00 -1.42
C MET A 150 -27.95 4.06 -2.66
N SER A 151 -28.49 5.24 -2.99
CA SER A 151 -29.32 5.43 -4.19
C SER A 151 -28.47 5.32 -5.47
N ASN A 152 -27.27 5.92 -5.48
CA ASN A 152 -26.42 5.93 -6.67
C ASN A 152 -25.64 4.63 -6.88
N ILE A 153 -25.36 3.87 -5.84
CA ILE A 153 -24.84 2.49 -5.95
C ILE A 153 -25.83 1.57 -6.68
N GLN A 154 -27.12 1.87 -6.65
CA GLN A 154 -28.16 1.12 -7.37
C GLN A 154 -28.41 1.65 -8.79
N SER A 155 -27.65 2.64 -9.24
CA SER A 155 -27.76 3.20 -10.59
C SER A 155 -27.19 2.26 -11.65
N GLN A 156 -27.31 2.62 -12.94
CA GLN A 156 -26.73 1.83 -14.05
C GLN A 156 -25.38 2.37 -14.55
N SER A 157 -24.94 3.52 -14.06
CA SER A 157 -23.68 4.15 -14.50
C SER A 157 -22.51 3.71 -13.62
N ASP A 158 -21.58 2.97 -14.20
CA ASP A 158 -20.38 2.50 -13.49
C ASP A 158 -19.50 3.67 -13.02
N ASP A 159 -19.52 4.82 -13.69
CA ASP A 159 -18.71 6.00 -13.35
C ASP A 159 -19.03 6.57 -11.96
N ILE A 160 -20.30 6.55 -11.56
CA ILE A 160 -20.70 7.01 -10.23
C ILE A 160 -20.68 5.88 -9.20
N ILE A 161 -20.94 4.64 -9.62
CA ILE A 161 -20.96 3.48 -8.71
C ILE A 161 -19.61 3.31 -8.02
N MET A 162 -18.51 3.42 -8.77
CA MET A 162 -17.16 3.18 -8.24
C MET A 162 -16.77 4.13 -7.11
N PRO A 163 -16.83 5.46 -7.27
CA PRO A 163 -16.51 6.37 -6.17
C PRO A 163 -17.52 6.28 -5.01
N CYS A 164 -18.79 5.98 -5.29
CA CYS A 164 -19.79 5.74 -4.24
C CYS A 164 -19.48 4.50 -3.42
N LEU A 165 -19.09 3.39 -4.05
CA LEU A 165 -18.67 2.17 -3.34
C LEU A 165 -17.42 2.40 -2.50
N GLY A 166 -16.39 3.05 -3.07
CA GLY A 166 -15.16 3.35 -2.36
C GLY A 166 -15.38 4.25 -1.14
N LEU A 167 -16.21 5.27 -1.29
CA LEU A 167 -16.57 6.15 -0.17
C LEU A 167 -17.41 5.40 0.87
N MET A 168 -18.38 4.60 0.46
CA MET A 168 -19.20 3.78 1.36
C MET A 168 -18.32 2.78 2.14
N ALA A 169 -17.32 2.16 1.49
CA ALA A 169 -16.39 1.27 2.17
C ALA A 169 -15.61 2.00 3.28
N ASN A 170 -15.12 3.23 3.01
CA ASN A 170 -14.45 4.04 4.02
C ASN A 170 -15.38 4.42 5.18
N LEU A 171 -16.61 4.84 4.88
CA LEU A 171 -17.59 5.26 5.90
C LEU A 171 -18.03 4.11 6.82
N CYS A 172 -18.13 2.90 6.27
CA CYS A 172 -18.52 1.72 7.04
C CYS A 172 -17.40 1.15 7.91
N ARG A 173 -16.14 1.38 7.52
CA ARG A 173 -14.97 0.82 8.20
C ARG A 173 -14.84 1.39 9.61
N ASP A 174 -14.74 0.52 10.62
CA ASP A 174 -14.58 0.87 12.05
C ASP A 174 -15.58 1.91 12.59
N ASN A 175 -16.71 2.08 11.94
CA ASN A 175 -17.73 3.07 12.30
C ASN A 175 -19.09 2.39 12.57
N GLN A 176 -19.24 1.92 13.81
CA GLN A 176 -20.45 1.23 14.25
C GLN A 176 -21.73 2.08 14.11
N ALA A 177 -21.63 3.40 14.26
CA ALA A 177 -22.79 4.28 14.14
C ALA A 177 -23.29 4.37 12.69
N VAL A 178 -22.37 4.48 11.72
CA VAL A 178 -22.71 4.42 10.29
C VAL A 178 -23.28 3.05 9.92
N GLN A 179 -22.67 1.97 10.40
CA GLN A 179 -23.15 0.61 10.16
C GLN A 179 -24.57 0.42 10.69
N ASN A 180 -24.86 0.85 11.92
CA ASN A 180 -26.18 0.77 12.52
C ASN A 180 -27.20 1.64 11.79
N HIS A 181 -26.79 2.84 11.35
CA HIS A 181 -27.66 3.70 10.54
C HIS A 181 -28.05 3.02 9.22
N ILE A 182 -27.09 2.47 8.47
CA ILE A 182 -27.38 1.74 7.21
C ILE A 182 -28.32 0.57 7.46
N LYS A 183 -28.13 -0.19 8.53
CA LYS A 183 -28.96 -1.33 8.91
C LYS A 183 -30.40 -0.94 9.28
N SER A 184 -30.60 0.29 9.75
CA SER A 184 -31.92 0.81 10.14
C SER A 184 -32.74 1.36 8.95
N LEU A 185 -32.13 1.52 7.76
CA LEU A 185 -32.82 2.07 6.60
C LEU A 185 -33.74 1.05 5.92
N ASP A 186 -34.92 1.49 5.46
CA ASP A 186 -35.92 0.62 4.81
C ASP A 186 -35.41 0.00 3.50
N ASN A 187 -34.48 0.66 2.81
CA ASN A 187 -33.89 0.23 1.54
C ASN A 187 -32.64 -0.66 1.69
N VAL A 188 -32.34 -1.12 2.89
CA VAL A 188 -31.14 -1.96 3.14
C VAL A 188 -31.18 -3.31 2.40
N LYS A 189 -32.38 -3.92 2.26
CA LYS A 189 -32.52 -5.21 1.55
C LYS A 189 -32.18 -5.11 0.05
N PRO A 190 -32.74 -4.15 -0.71
CA PRO A 190 -32.30 -3.90 -2.09
C PRO A 190 -30.80 -3.60 -2.19
N PHE A 191 -30.28 -2.83 -1.25
CA PHE A 191 -28.86 -2.50 -1.21
C PHE A 191 -27.97 -3.76 -1.07
N TYR A 192 -28.27 -4.67 -0.15
CA TYR A 192 -27.54 -5.94 -0.03
C TYR A 192 -27.62 -6.79 -1.30
N ARG A 193 -28.78 -6.84 -1.97
CA ARG A 193 -28.89 -7.55 -3.25
C ARG A 193 -27.99 -6.96 -4.31
N THR A 194 -27.94 -5.62 -4.40
CA THR A 194 -27.07 -4.92 -5.34
C THR A 194 -25.60 -5.22 -5.04
N LEU A 195 -25.20 -5.21 -3.76
CA LEU A 195 -23.84 -5.57 -3.36
C LEU A 195 -23.51 -7.02 -3.75
N ILE A 196 -24.42 -7.95 -3.52
CA ILE A 196 -24.21 -9.36 -3.91
C ILE A 196 -24.08 -9.49 -5.44
N ASN A 197 -24.86 -8.75 -6.22
CA ASN A 197 -24.77 -8.75 -7.67
C ASN A 197 -23.44 -8.17 -8.16
N PHE A 198 -22.85 -7.20 -7.44
CA PHE A 198 -21.55 -6.65 -7.79
C PHE A 198 -20.40 -7.65 -7.59
N LEU A 199 -20.55 -8.61 -6.70
CA LEU A 199 -19.57 -9.68 -6.57
C LEU A 199 -19.46 -10.55 -7.84
N ALA A 200 -20.48 -10.51 -8.70
CA ALA A 200 -20.49 -11.19 -9.99
C ALA A 200 -19.95 -10.35 -11.16
N ARG A 201 -19.58 -9.09 -10.92
CA ARG A 201 -19.03 -8.20 -11.95
C ARG A 201 -17.55 -8.45 -12.21
N ASN A 202 -17.08 -8.01 -13.38
CA ASN A 202 -15.70 -8.24 -13.79
C ASN A 202 -14.70 -7.20 -13.24
N SER A 203 -15.13 -6.14 -12.55
CA SER A 203 -14.27 -5.11 -11.98
C SER A 203 -13.77 -5.53 -10.59
N LEU A 204 -12.47 -5.82 -10.46
CA LEU A 204 -11.87 -6.23 -9.20
C LEU A 204 -12.00 -5.18 -8.10
N THR A 205 -11.83 -3.92 -8.45
CA THR A 205 -11.99 -2.79 -7.52
C THR A 205 -13.41 -2.74 -6.95
N MET A 206 -14.43 -2.93 -7.80
CA MET A 206 -15.82 -3.01 -7.38
C MET A 206 -16.05 -4.18 -6.41
N VAL A 207 -15.48 -5.33 -6.71
CA VAL A 207 -15.60 -6.52 -5.87
C VAL A 207 -14.94 -6.31 -4.50
N VAL A 208 -13.75 -5.70 -4.46
CA VAL A 208 -13.04 -5.40 -3.21
C VAL A 208 -13.83 -4.42 -2.34
N PHE A 209 -14.31 -3.31 -2.92
CA PHE A 209 -15.15 -2.36 -2.18
C PHE A 209 -16.41 -3.02 -1.65
N THR A 210 -17.05 -3.84 -2.47
CA THR A 210 -18.26 -4.57 -2.08
C THR A 210 -17.98 -5.55 -0.93
N LEU A 211 -16.90 -6.32 -0.99
CA LEU A 211 -16.47 -7.19 0.11
C LEU A 211 -16.15 -6.41 1.37
N SER A 212 -15.49 -5.26 1.26
CA SER A 212 -15.17 -4.40 2.40
C SER A 212 -16.43 -3.86 3.08
N ILE A 213 -17.44 -3.44 2.29
CA ILE A 213 -18.74 -3.01 2.83
C ILE A 213 -19.46 -4.19 3.50
N LEU A 214 -19.53 -5.36 2.83
CA LEU A 214 -20.17 -6.55 3.38
C LEU A 214 -19.44 -7.04 4.66
N ALA A 215 -18.11 -7.03 4.69
CA ALA A 215 -17.36 -7.35 5.88
C ALA A 215 -17.70 -6.41 7.03
N SER A 216 -17.66 -5.09 6.80
CA SER A 216 -18.00 -4.09 7.82
C SER A 216 -19.43 -4.23 8.34
N LEU A 217 -20.39 -4.53 7.47
CA LEU A 217 -21.80 -4.61 7.85
C LEU A 217 -22.22 -5.98 8.43
N THR A 218 -21.62 -7.09 7.99
CA THR A 218 -22.17 -8.42 8.23
C THR A 218 -21.22 -9.40 8.92
N LEU A 219 -19.95 -9.07 9.11
CA LEU A 219 -18.91 -10.01 9.58
C LEU A 219 -19.30 -10.73 10.89
N ASN A 220 -19.95 -10.01 11.80
CA ASN A 220 -20.39 -10.53 13.12
C ASN A 220 -21.85 -11.02 13.14
N GLU A 221 -22.49 -11.18 11.98
CA GLU A 221 -23.89 -11.57 11.83
C GLU A 221 -24.02 -12.92 11.08
N ASN A 222 -25.18 -13.57 11.22
CA ASN A 222 -25.46 -14.82 10.52
C ASN A 222 -25.37 -14.71 8.98
N VAL A 223 -25.59 -13.51 8.44
CA VAL A 223 -25.41 -13.23 7.01
C VAL A 223 -23.93 -13.27 6.63
N GLY A 224 -23.06 -12.75 7.49
CA GLY A 224 -21.62 -12.81 7.30
C GLY A 224 -21.07 -14.24 7.30
N GLU A 225 -21.64 -15.14 8.10
CA GLU A 225 -21.26 -16.55 8.07
C GLU A 225 -21.58 -17.22 6.71
N LYS A 226 -22.60 -16.75 5.98
CA LYS A 226 -22.88 -17.22 4.62
C LYS A 226 -21.87 -16.71 3.60
N VAL A 227 -21.35 -15.49 3.79
CA VAL A 227 -20.38 -14.86 2.88
C VAL A 227 -18.94 -15.27 3.22
N PHE A 228 -18.59 -15.28 4.50
CA PHE A 228 -17.23 -15.52 5.01
C PHE A 228 -17.08 -16.86 5.75
N GLY A 229 -18.05 -17.76 5.61
CA GLY A 229 -18.03 -19.06 6.29
C GLY A 229 -17.00 -20.03 5.72
N ALA A 230 -16.75 -21.13 6.45
CA ALA A 230 -15.71 -22.11 6.19
C ALA A 230 -15.64 -22.65 4.75
N LYS A 231 -16.78 -22.73 4.04
CA LYS A 231 -16.82 -23.25 2.66
C LYS A 231 -16.23 -22.27 1.64
N ASN A 232 -16.42 -20.97 1.87
CA ASN A 232 -16.16 -19.92 0.88
C ASN A 232 -14.94 -19.08 1.22
N ILE A 233 -14.54 -19.05 2.50
CA ILE A 233 -13.47 -18.18 2.98
C ILE A 233 -12.12 -18.47 2.31
N HIS A 234 -11.81 -19.72 1.99
CA HIS A 234 -10.57 -20.07 1.29
C HIS A 234 -10.49 -19.44 -0.12
N GLN A 235 -11.63 -19.37 -0.79
CA GLN A 235 -11.71 -18.71 -2.10
C GLN A 235 -11.60 -17.20 -1.96
N THR A 236 -12.16 -16.62 -0.89
CA THR A 236 -11.96 -15.20 -0.56
C THR A 236 -10.48 -14.92 -0.29
N PHE A 237 -9.80 -15.77 0.47
CA PHE A 237 -8.36 -15.62 0.70
C PHE A 237 -7.58 -15.69 -0.60
N GLN A 238 -7.84 -16.69 -1.42
CA GLN A 238 -7.17 -16.82 -2.72
C GLN A 238 -7.37 -15.59 -3.59
N LEU A 239 -8.60 -15.09 -3.68
CA LEU A 239 -8.92 -13.88 -4.43
C LEU A 239 -8.19 -12.66 -3.88
N VAL A 240 -8.29 -12.41 -2.57
CA VAL A 240 -7.69 -11.22 -1.94
C VAL A 240 -6.18 -11.26 -2.04
N PHE A 241 -5.54 -12.41 -1.79
CA PHE A 241 -4.08 -12.55 -1.96
C PHE A 241 -3.66 -12.34 -3.40
N ASN A 242 -4.41 -12.90 -4.36
CA ASN A 242 -4.12 -12.69 -5.78
C ASN A 242 -4.20 -11.21 -6.17
N ILE A 243 -5.19 -10.47 -5.65
CA ILE A 243 -5.30 -9.03 -5.91
C ILE A 243 -4.14 -8.26 -5.26
N ILE A 244 -3.75 -8.60 -4.03
CA ILE A 244 -2.63 -7.93 -3.36
C ILE A 244 -1.33 -8.13 -4.13
N VAL A 245 -1.09 -9.35 -4.61
CA VAL A 245 0.16 -9.70 -5.29
C VAL A 245 0.19 -9.21 -6.74
N ASN A 246 -0.87 -9.45 -7.51
CA ASN A 246 -0.89 -9.28 -8.97
C ASN A 246 -1.74 -8.09 -9.43
N GLY A 247 -2.44 -7.39 -8.54
CA GLY A 247 -3.28 -6.26 -8.91
C GLY A 247 -2.46 -5.05 -9.36
N ASP A 248 -2.78 -4.51 -10.53
CA ASP A 248 -2.08 -3.37 -11.13
C ASP A 248 -2.49 -2.00 -10.54
N GLY A 249 -3.59 -1.96 -9.80
CA GLY A 249 -4.09 -0.73 -9.18
C GLY A 249 -3.60 -0.57 -7.75
N THR A 250 -2.86 0.50 -7.46
CA THR A 250 -2.46 0.83 -6.09
C THR A 250 -3.66 0.93 -5.15
N LEU A 251 -4.78 1.50 -5.63
CA LEU A 251 -6.02 1.61 -4.88
C LEU A 251 -6.61 0.22 -4.55
N THR A 252 -6.73 -0.66 -5.54
CA THR A 252 -7.28 -2.01 -5.37
C THR A 252 -6.44 -2.81 -4.39
N ARG A 253 -5.12 -2.74 -4.49
CA ARG A 253 -4.18 -3.39 -3.57
C ARG A 253 -4.33 -2.86 -2.15
N LYS A 254 -4.38 -1.52 -1.97
CA LYS A 254 -4.57 -0.89 -0.65
C LYS A 254 -5.85 -1.39 0.03
N TYR A 255 -6.98 -1.33 -0.65
CA TYR A 255 -8.25 -1.79 -0.07
C TYR A 255 -8.33 -3.30 0.12
N SER A 256 -7.64 -4.10 -0.69
CA SER A 256 -7.57 -5.55 -0.48
C SER A 256 -6.75 -5.92 0.75
N ALA A 257 -5.63 -5.23 0.98
CA ALA A 257 -4.85 -5.39 2.19
C ALA A 257 -5.66 -4.96 3.43
N ASP A 258 -6.32 -3.81 3.36
CA ASP A 258 -7.19 -3.31 4.43
C ASP A 258 -8.34 -4.29 4.73
N LEU A 259 -9.00 -4.82 3.70
CA LEU A 259 -10.04 -5.84 3.86
C LEU A 259 -9.50 -7.07 4.59
N LEU A 260 -8.32 -7.56 4.22
CA LEU A 260 -7.74 -8.73 4.86
C LEU A 260 -7.40 -8.46 6.33
N VAL A 261 -6.87 -7.28 6.63
CA VAL A 261 -6.63 -6.84 8.02
C VAL A 261 -7.95 -6.81 8.80
N ASP A 262 -9.00 -6.22 8.23
CA ASP A 262 -10.30 -6.07 8.91
C ASP A 262 -10.96 -7.43 9.20
N ILE A 263 -10.94 -8.37 8.25
CA ILE A 263 -11.51 -9.69 8.48
C ILE A 263 -10.69 -10.54 9.46
N LEU A 264 -9.37 -10.29 9.59
CA LEU A 264 -8.51 -10.97 10.56
C LEU A 264 -8.83 -10.59 12.02
N HIS A 265 -9.51 -9.47 12.27
CA HIS A 265 -10.02 -9.15 13.60
C HIS A 265 -11.07 -10.16 14.10
N ASN A 266 -11.68 -10.91 13.19
CA ASN A 266 -12.60 -11.99 13.58
C ASN A 266 -11.81 -13.28 13.85
N PRO A 267 -11.83 -13.82 15.09
CA PRO A 267 -11.00 -14.95 15.48
C PRO A 267 -11.32 -16.23 14.70
N LYS A 268 -12.57 -16.43 14.27
CA LYS A 268 -12.95 -17.59 13.44
C LYS A 268 -12.29 -17.52 12.06
N ILE A 269 -12.27 -16.34 11.46
CA ILE A 269 -11.65 -16.15 10.13
C ILE A 269 -10.13 -16.24 10.23
N ALA A 270 -9.56 -15.69 11.29
CA ALA A 270 -8.14 -15.85 11.59
C ALA A 270 -7.75 -17.32 11.71
N ASP A 271 -8.55 -18.15 12.40
CA ASP A 271 -8.37 -19.60 12.49
C ASP A 271 -8.51 -20.31 11.12
N TYR A 272 -9.42 -19.86 10.25
CA TYR A 272 -9.50 -20.40 8.89
C TYR A 272 -8.26 -20.10 8.07
N LEU A 273 -7.66 -18.92 8.26
CA LEU A 273 -6.42 -18.54 7.56
C LEU A 273 -5.23 -19.37 8.04
N THR A 274 -5.15 -19.74 9.33
CA THR A 274 -4.09 -20.62 9.83
C THR A 274 -4.14 -22.02 9.19
N ARG A 275 -5.32 -22.46 8.79
CA ARG A 275 -5.53 -23.75 8.12
C ARG A 275 -5.54 -23.66 6.59
N TYR A 276 -5.30 -22.48 6.04
CA TYR A 276 -5.31 -22.28 4.60
C TYR A 276 -4.08 -22.94 3.93
N PRO A 277 -4.26 -23.93 3.04
CA PRO A 277 -3.17 -24.77 2.53
C PRO A 277 -2.09 -23.98 1.78
N TYR A 278 -2.48 -22.85 1.15
CA TYR A 278 -1.60 -22.03 0.32
C TYR A 278 -1.02 -20.83 1.07
N PHE A 279 -1.23 -20.74 2.39
CA PHE A 279 -0.78 -19.60 3.19
C PHE A 279 0.72 -19.32 3.04
N SER A 280 1.56 -20.35 3.15
CA SER A 280 3.02 -20.19 3.04
C SER A 280 3.45 -19.64 1.67
N ALA A 281 2.77 -20.06 0.59
CA ALA A 281 3.04 -19.56 -0.75
C ALA A 281 2.63 -18.07 -0.87
N CYS A 282 1.45 -17.73 -0.37
CA CYS A 282 0.96 -16.35 -0.35
C CYS A 282 1.86 -15.43 0.51
N ALA A 283 2.26 -15.89 1.69
CA ALA A 283 3.17 -15.15 2.56
C ALA A 283 4.53 -14.91 1.88
N SER A 284 5.08 -15.92 1.20
CA SER A 284 6.32 -15.76 0.43
C SER A 284 6.18 -14.72 -0.69
N GLN A 285 5.02 -14.66 -1.36
CA GLN A 285 4.74 -13.65 -2.36
C GLN A 285 4.59 -12.25 -1.75
N LEU A 286 3.97 -12.13 -0.57
CA LEU A 286 3.88 -10.85 0.15
C LEU A 286 5.26 -10.31 0.53
N PHE A 287 6.16 -11.17 1.05
CA PHE A 287 7.55 -10.77 1.29
C PHE A 287 8.27 -10.39 -0.01
N GLY A 288 7.95 -11.05 -1.12
CA GLY A 288 8.47 -10.71 -2.44
C GLY A 288 8.07 -9.29 -2.91
N LEU A 289 6.88 -8.81 -2.54
CA LEU A 289 6.44 -7.44 -2.86
C LEU A 289 7.29 -6.36 -2.17
N LEU A 290 7.90 -6.67 -1.03
CA LEU A 290 8.80 -5.76 -0.33
C LEU A 290 10.12 -5.50 -1.06
N GLN A 291 10.41 -6.23 -2.15
CA GLN A 291 11.57 -5.97 -3.00
C GLN A 291 11.36 -4.76 -3.94
N SER A 292 10.11 -4.32 -4.10
CA SER A 292 9.81 -3.11 -4.85
C SER A 292 10.11 -1.86 -4.00
N ASN A 293 10.65 -0.80 -4.61
CA ASN A 293 10.92 0.47 -3.92
C ASN A 293 9.67 1.38 -3.83
N ASP A 294 8.47 0.82 -3.98
CA ASP A 294 7.22 1.53 -3.78
C ASP A 294 6.88 1.58 -2.29
N VAL A 295 7.12 2.73 -1.68
CA VAL A 295 6.92 2.99 -0.25
C VAL A 295 5.46 2.74 0.17
N ASP A 296 4.52 3.18 -0.64
CA ASP A 296 3.09 3.04 -0.36
C ASP A 296 2.63 1.58 -0.35
N SER A 297 3.11 0.81 -1.32
CA SER A 297 2.81 -0.63 -1.41
C SER A 297 3.48 -1.39 -0.26
N ALA A 298 4.74 -1.07 0.03
CA ALA A 298 5.48 -1.69 1.13
C ALA A 298 4.84 -1.41 2.49
N ALA A 299 4.44 -0.17 2.76
CA ALA A 299 3.76 0.19 4.00
C ALA A 299 2.48 -0.64 4.21
N LYS A 300 1.70 -0.87 3.15
CA LYS A 300 0.48 -1.69 3.21
C LYS A 300 0.76 -3.18 3.42
N VAL A 301 1.76 -3.70 2.76
CA VAL A 301 2.18 -5.10 2.95
C VAL A 301 2.73 -5.31 4.36
N LEU A 302 3.50 -4.38 4.88
CA LEU A 302 4.02 -4.45 6.26
C LEU A 302 2.89 -4.34 7.29
N GLU A 303 1.91 -3.45 7.09
CA GLU A 303 0.72 -3.35 7.92
C GLU A 303 -0.05 -4.68 7.96
N LEU A 304 -0.23 -5.32 6.81
CA LEU A 304 -0.87 -6.63 6.70
C LEU A 304 -0.06 -7.72 7.41
N LEU A 305 1.25 -7.78 7.21
CA LEU A 305 2.13 -8.75 7.89
C LEU A 305 2.12 -8.58 9.40
N LEU A 306 2.12 -7.34 9.89
CA LEU A 306 1.99 -7.03 11.33
C LEU A 306 0.63 -7.47 11.88
N ALA A 307 -0.46 -7.23 11.14
CA ALA A 307 -1.78 -7.72 11.53
C ALA A 307 -1.83 -9.26 11.59
N MET A 308 -1.17 -9.95 10.65
CA MET A 308 -1.04 -11.41 10.68
C MET A 308 -0.20 -11.89 11.88
N CYS A 309 0.85 -11.15 12.27
CA CYS A 309 1.62 -11.46 13.49
C CYS A 309 0.80 -11.33 14.77
N GLY A 310 -0.23 -10.48 14.78
CA GLY A 310 -1.19 -10.39 15.88
C GLY A 310 -2.03 -11.66 16.08
N VAL A 311 -2.10 -12.55 15.08
CA VAL A 311 -2.79 -13.85 15.16
C VAL A 311 -1.78 -14.93 15.55
N SER A 312 -1.92 -15.48 16.75
CA SER A 312 -0.97 -16.44 17.34
C SER A 312 -0.68 -17.66 16.45
N GLY A 313 -1.66 -18.15 15.70
CA GLY A 313 -1.48 -19.29 14.81
C GLY A 313 -0.77 -18.98 13.49
N LEU A 314 -0.74 -17.70 13.05
CA LEU A 314 -0.08 -17.28 11.81
C LEU A 314 1.39 -16.92 12.01
N ARG A 315 1.76 -16.45 13.19
CA ARG A 315 3.12 -16.01 13.52
C ARG A 315 4.16 -17.12 13.28
N PRO A 316 3.99 -18.38 13.75
CA PRO A 316 4.90 -19.47 13.45
C PRO A 316 5.01 -19.80 11.96
N LEU A 317 3.90 -19.69 11.22
CA LEU A 317 3.88 -19.92 9.77
C LEU A 317 4.68 -18.85 9.00
N LEU A 318 4.58 -17.57 9.44
CA LEU A 318 5.39 -16.49 8.89
C LEU A 318 6.88 -16.69 9.19
N CYS A 319 7.22 -17.13 10.41
CA CYS A 319 8.60 -17.50 10.78
C CYS A 319 9.16 -18.60 9.87
N GLN A 320 8.36 -19.64 9.61
CA GLN A 320 8.77 -20.72 8.71
C GLN A 320 9.04 -20.23 7.28
N VAL A 321 8.29 -19.24 6.80
CA VAL A 321 8.49 -18.66 5.47
C VAL A 321 9.74 -17.78 5.45
N LEU A 322 9.94 -16.96 6.50
CA LEU A 322 11.04 -16.00 6.59
C LEU A 322 12.40 -16.69 6.79
N PHE A 323 12.46 -17.64 7.72
CA PHE A 323 13.70 -18.32 8.13
C PHE A 323 13.90 -19.68 7.45
N LYS A 324 13.20 -19.95 6.36
CA LYS A 324 13.34 -21.21 5.61
C LYS A 324 14.78 -21.35 5.12
N PRO A 325 15.52 -22.41 5.53
CA PRO A 325 16.86 -22.62 5.05
C PRO A 325 16.82 -22.86 3.54
N VAL A 326 17.68 -22.17 2.82
CA VAL A 326 17.90 -22.46 1.40
C VAL A 326 18.52 -23.83 1.33
N GLY A 327 17.71 -24.85 1.02
CA GLY A 327 18.18 -26.21 0.86
C GLY A 327 19.36 -26.20 -0.11
N PRO A 328 20.42 -26.96 0.18
CA PRO A 328 21.55 -27.15 -0.73
C PRO A 328 21.02 -27.87 -1.98
N LYS A 329 20.49 -27.15 -2.93
CA LYS A 329 20.28 -27.68 -4.28
C LYS A 329 21.68 -27.90 -4.84
N LEU A 330 22.14 -29.13 -4.70
CA LEU A 330 23.19 -29.78 -5.47
C LEU A 330 24.02 -28.79 -6.31
N ARG A 331 25.17 -28.40 -5.77
CA ARG A 331 26.32 -28.01 -6.56
C ARG A 331 26.80 -29.23 -7.37
N VAL A 332 25.99 -29.68 -8.33
CA VAL A 332 26.48 -30.50 -9.41
C VAL A 332 27.09 -29.56 -10.40
N ALA A 333 28.40 -29.58 -10.42
CA ALA A 333 29.24 -28.95 -11.36
C ALA A 333 28.72 -29.14 -12.79
N SER A 334 28.21 -28.09 -13.39
CA SER A 334 28.27 -27.93 -14.83
C SER A 334 28.95 -26.59 -15.09
N ARG A 335 30.25 -26.71 -15.22
CA ARG A 335 31.17 -25.70 -15.73
C ARG A 335 30.93 -25.56 -17.20
N ARG A 336 29.92 -24.73 -17.59
CA ARG A 336 29.83 -24.17 -18.94
C ARG A 336 28.90 -22.94 -18.91
N GLN A 337 29.56 -21.81 -19.19
CA GLN A 337 29.04 -20.57 -19.79
C GLN A 337 27.89 -19.81 -19.11
N GLY A 338 28.23 -18.74 -18.38
CA GLY A 338 27.74 -17.38 -18.61
C GLY A 338 26.21 -17.16 -18.63
N ALA A 339 25.46 -17.74 -17.67
CA ALA A 339 24.17 -17.19 -17.30
C ALA A 339 24.24 -16.89 -15.81
N ALA A 340 24.21 -15.63 -15.47
CA ALA A 340 24.02 -15.19 -14.10
C ALA A 340 22.69 -15.77 -13.61
N LEU A 341 22.75 -16.86 -12.82
CA LEU A 341 21.65 -17.34 -12.03
C LEU A 341 21.40 -16.24 -10.98
N GLU A 342 20.39 -15.41 -11.24
CA GLU A 342 19.88 -14.45 -10.24
C GLU A 342 19.52 -15.23 -8.99
N PRO A 343 20.08 -14.87 -7.80
CA PRO A 343 19.63 -15.42 -6.54
C PRO A 343 18.17 -15.03 -6.39
N LYS A 344 17.26 -16.01 -6.25
CA LYS A 344 15.91 -15.72 -5.72
C LYS A 344 16.14 -15.04 -4.39
N ALA A 345 15.88 -13.73 -4.33
CA ALA A 345 16.09 -12.93 -3.14
C ALA A 345 15.28 -13.58 -2.00
N GLU A 346 16.00 -13.96 -0.97
CA GLU A 346 15.40 -14.52 0.24
C GLU A 346 14.44 -13.50 0.84
N SER A 347 13.31 -13.96 1.36
CA SER A 347 12.30 -13.09 1.99
C SER A 347 12.92 -12.18 3.06
N GLY A 348 13.94 -12.67 3.77
CA GLY A 348 14.68 -11.90 4.76
C GLY A 348 15.52 -10.76 4.18
N VAL A 349 16.10 -10.92 3.00
CA VAL A 349 16.90 -9.87 2.35
C VAL A 349 16.02 -8.66 1.98
N ALA A 350 14.76 -8.92 1.58
CA ALA A 350 13.82 -7.84 1.29
C ALA A 350 13.54 -6.95 2.50
N LEU A 351 13.42 -7.52 3.70
CA LEU A 351 13.23 -6.77 4.94
C LEU A 351 14.50 -5.96 5.30
N VAL A 352 15.66 -6.58 5.19
CA VAL A 352 16.94 -5.90 5.49
C VAL A 352 17.21 -4.75 4.52
N HIS A 353 16.78 -4.89 3.27
CA HIS A 353 16.90 -3.82 2.28
C HIS A 353 16.20 -2.51 2.72
N TRP A 354 15.02 -2.59 3.34
CA TRP A 354 14.30 -1.41 3.85
C TRP A 354 15.00 -0.73 5.01
N LEU A 355 15.88 -1.40 5.73
CA LEU A 355 16.69 -0.82 6.79
C LEU A 355 17.95 -0.12 6.25
N SER A 356 18.48 -0.58 5.12
CA SER A 356 19.70 -0.02 4.51
C SER A 356 19.44 1.04 3.44
N SER A 357 18.20 1.24 3.02
CA SER A 357 17.86 2.09 1.88
C SER A 357 17.56 3.53 2.32
N PRO A 358 18.31 4.55 1.85
CA PRO A 358 18.04 5.95 2.18
C PRO A 358 16.93 6.55 1.29
N VAL A 359 15.83 5.86 1.07
CA VAL A 359 14.71 6.37 0.27
C VAL A 359 13.94 7.41 1.09
N GLY A 360 13.82 8.64 0.60
CA GLY A 360 13.01 9.66 1.26
C GLY A 360 11.56 9.18 1.47
N GLY A 361 11.05 9.29 2.70
CA GLY A 361 9.73 8.78 3.09
C GLY A 361 9.70 7.31 3.52
N ALA A 362 10.78 6.55 3.38
CA ALA A 362 10.84 5.13 3.76
C ALA A 362 10.98 4.89 5.26
N GLU A 363 11.15 5.92 6.06
CA GLU A 363 11.41 5.78 7.49
C GLU A 363 10.26 5.06 8.23
N ALA A 364 9.03 5.39 7.91
CA ALA A 364 7.86 4.71 8.48
C ALA A 364 7.87 3.20 8.15
N CYS A 365 8.26 2.83 6.93
CA CYS A 365 8.41 1.43 6.53
C CYS A 365 9.54 0.75 7.30
N SER A 366 10.68 1.41 7.47
CA SER A 366 11.81 0.88 8.24
C SER A 366 11.44 0.59 9.69
N LEU A 367 10.69 1.49 10.33
CA LEU A 367 10.16 1.27 11.68
C LEU A 367 9.17 0.11 11.75
N GLN A 368 8.29 -0.01 10.74
CA GLN A 368 7.36 -1.16 10.64
C GLN A 368 8.12 -2.48 10.43
N VAL A 369 9.19 -2.48 9.63
CA VAL A 369 10.07 -3.65 9.46
C VAL A 369 10.71 -4.05 10.78
N LEU A 370 11.22 -3.11 11.57
CA LEU A 370 11.79 -3.41 12.88
C LEU A 370 10.74 -3.99 13.84
N ARG A 371 9.50 -3.47 13.82
CA ARG A 371 8.39 -4.05 14.59
C ARG A 371 8.08 -5.47 14.15
N LEU A 372 7.99 -5.71 12.84
CA LEU A 372 7.73 -7.03 12.28
C LEU A 372 8.85 -8.01 12.65
N LEU A 373 10.11 -7.58 12.54
CA LEU A 373 11.27 -8.39 12.91
C LEU A 373 11.28 -8.71 14.41
N LYS A 374 10.94 -7.76 15.26
CA LYS A 374 10.81 -7.99 16.70
C LYS A 374 9.83 -9.14 16.98
N GLU A 375 8.61 -9.07 16.43
CA GLU A 375 7.57 -10.08 16.64
C GLU A 375 7.97 -11.47 16.10
N LEU A 376 8.58 -11.52 14.91
CA LEU A 376 8.97 -12.77 14.27
C LEU A 376 10.20 -13.39 14.94
N LEU A 377 11.17 -12.59 15.38
CA LEU A 377 12.33 -13.09 16.11
C LEU A 377 11.94 -13.58 17.51
N GLU A 378 11.03 -12.87 18.19
CA GLU A 378 10.51 -13.30 19.48
C GLU A 378 9.84 -14.68 19.38
N GLU A 379 9.01 -14.89 18.36
CA GLU A 379 8.39 -16.19 18.09
C GLU A 379 9.44 -17.26 17.73
N ALA A 380 10.39 -16.93 16.87
CA ALA A 380 11.40 -17.87 16.41
C ALA A 380 12.35 -18.30 17.54
N LEU A 381 12.72 -17.38 18.44
CA LEU A 381 13.60 -17.68 19.59
C LEU A 381 12.85 -18.36 20.75
N SER A 382 11.54 -18.15 20.87
CA SER A 382 10.69 -18.83 21.87
C SER A 382 10.28 -20.24 21.43
N ALA A 383 10.46 -20.59 20.15
CA ALA A 383 10.11 -21.90 19.64
C ALA A 383 11.00 -23.02 20.26
N ALA A 384 10.40 -24.18 20.57
CA ALA A 384 11.10 -25.34 21.15
C ALA A 384 12.27 -25.84 20.28
N ILE A 385 12.20 -25.60 18.98
CA ILE A 385 13.26 -25.89 18.00
C ILE A 385 13.44 -24.61 17.16
N MET A 386 14.59 -23.97 17.33
CA MET A 386 14.93 -22.77 16.56
C MET A 386 15.15 -23.13 15.09
N PRO A 387 14.58 -22.40 14.12
CA PRO A 387 14.84 -22.63 12.70
C PRO A 387 16.33 -22.38 12.36
N ASP A 388 16.96 -23.30 11.63
CA ASP A 388 18.40 -23.23 11.28
C ASP A 388 18.83 -21.93 10.57
N GLY A 389 17.88 -21.26 9.89
CA GLY A 389 18.13 -20.01 9.17
C GLY A 389 18.23 -18.76 10.05
N VAL A 390 17.81 -18.81 11.31
CA VAL A 390 17.73 -17.63 12.19
C VAL A 390 19.11 -17.05 12.47
N HIS A 391 20.11 -17.88 12.80
CA HIS A 391 21.46 -17.40 13.08
C HIS A 391 22.08 -16.67 11.90
N ILE A 392 22.00 -17.24 10.70
CA ILE A 392 22.51 -16.64 9.47
C ILE A 392 21.81 -15.31 9.18
N PHE A 393 20.50 -15.29 9.40
CA PHE A 393 19.72 -14.07 9.22
C PHE A 393 20.13 -13.00 10.24
N VAL A 394 20.32 -13.33 11.51
CA VAL A 394 20.73 -12.40 12.56
C VAL A 394 22.14 -11.84 12.29
N GLU A 395 23.09 -12.68 11.85
CA GLU A 395 24.43 -12.22 11.45
C GLU A 395 24.38 -11.20 10.32
N MET A 396 23.48 -11.37 9.35
CA MET A 396 23.28 -10.41 8.25
C MET A 396 22.53 -9.15 8.72
N LEU A 397 21.56 -9.29 9.63
CA LEU A 397 20.70 -8.21 10.11
C LEU A 397 21.44 -7.23 11.03
N LEU A 398 22.25 -7.75 11.95
CA LEU A 398 22.87 -6.95 13.03
C LEU A 398 23.67 -5.74 12.52
N PRO A 399 24.57 -5.86 11.53
CA PRO A 399 25.32 -4.71 11.02
C PRO A 399 24.40 -3.61 10.47
N VAL A 400 23.34 -4.00 9.76
CA VAL A 400 22.40 -3.08 9.11
C VAL A 400 21.57 -2.34 10.15
N VAL A 401 21.07 -3.05 11.15
CA VAL A 401 20.28 -2.46 12.25
C VAL A 401 21.14 -1.47 13.06
N LEU A 402 22.39 -1.80 13.31
CA LEU A 402 23.30 -0.89 14.02
C LEU A 402 23.69 0.32 13.18
N ASP A 403 23.89 0.17 11.88
CA ASP A 403 24.17 1.29 10.97
C ASP A 403 22.96 2.21 10.80
N PHE A 404 21.75 1.66 10.89
CA PHE A 404 20.51 2.44 10.86
C PHE A 404 20.42 3.46 12.02
N VAL A 405 21.07 3.18 13.14
CA VAL A 405 21.13 4.09 14.29
C VAL A 405 22.34 5.03 14.24
N LYS A 406 23.50 4.57 13.69
CA LYS A 406 24.74 5.35 13.66
C LYS A 406 24.71 6.54 12.68
N GLY A 407 23.83 6.52 11.67
CA GLY A 407 23.87 7.42 10.51
C GLY A 407 23.43 8.86 10.75
N LEU A 408 23.18 9.30 11.97
CA LEU A 408 22.62 10.61 12.30
C LEU A 408 23.37 11.24 13.46
N ASP A 409 24.30 12.15 13.14
CA ASP A 409 24.62 13.24 14.05
C ASP A 409 23.49 14.29 13.89
N PRO A 410 22.52 14.37 14.82
CA PRO A 410 21.44 15.35 14.68
C PRO A 410 22.01 16.75 14.77
N PRO A 411 21.66 17.65 13.83
CA PRO A 411 21.92 19.07 14.05
C PRO A 411 21.23 19.46 15.36
N ALA A 412 21.93 20.09 16.25
CA ALA A 412 21.60 20.28 17.66
C ALA A 412 20.28 21.03 18.00
N HIS A 413 19.42 21.33 17.02
CA HIS A 413 18.23 22.17 17.17
C HIS A 413 16.98 21.75 16.39
N ASP A 414 16.89 20.53 15.87
CA ASP A 414 15.68 20.09 15.16
C ASP A 414 14.95 18.98 15.95
N ASP A 415 13.87 19.37 16.62
CA ASP A 415 13.03 18.48 17.44
C ASP A 415 12.42 17.31 16.65
N THR A 416 12.17 17.49 15.36
CA THR A 416 11.61 16.44 14.50
C THR A 416 12.62 15.34 14.21
N HIS A 417 13.86 15.70 13.92
CA HIS A 417 14.95 14.75 13.73
C HIS A 417 15.32 14.01 15.02
N LEU A 418 15.31 14.71 16.14
CA LEU A 418 15.54 14.09 17.45
C LEU A 418 14.47 13.07 17.82
N ARG A 419 13.22 13.38 17.52
CA ARG A 419 12.10 12.45 17.71
C ARG A 419 12.25 11.21 16.84
N GLN A 420 12.52 11.39 15.55
CA GLN A 420 12.75 10.28 14.62
C GLN A 420 13.93 9.41 15.07
N HIS A 421 15.00 10.04 15.52
CA HIS A 421 16.15 9.31 16.06
C HIS A 421 15.79 8.51 17.32
N GLY A 422 15.04 9.09 18.26
CA GLY A 422 14.52 8.38 19.43
C GLY A 422 13.64 7.18 19.06
N GLU A 423 12.72 7.35 18.12
CA GLU A 423 11.86 6.26 17.62
C GLU A 423 12.69 5.13 16.98
N ARG A 424 13.74 5.45 16.20
CA ARG A 424 14.67 4.45 15.67
C ARG A 424 15.37 3.67 16.76
N ILE A 425 15.91 4.35 17.79
CA ILE A 425 16.58 3.71 18.91
C ILE A 425 15.62 2.75 19.64
N ILE A 426 14.38 3.16 19.92
CA ILE A 426 13.38 2.32 20.59
C ILE A 426 13.16 1.02 19.80
N HIS A 427 12.93 1.11 18.50
CA HIS A 427 12.63 -0.07 17.70
C HIS A 427 13.86 -0.96 17.47
N VAL A 428 15.04 -0.38 17.27
CA VAL A 428 16.29 -1.12 17.17
C VAL A 428 16.61 -1.83 18.49
N ASN A 429 16.54 -1.12 19.60
CA ASN A 429 16.76 -1.74 20.92
C ASN A 429 15.72 -2.81 21.21
N GLY A 430 14.47 -2.65 20.77
CA GLY A 430 13.46 -3.69 20.86
C GLY A 430 13.86 -4.98 20.16
N VAL A 431 14.43 -4.91 18.96
CA VAL A 431 14.98 -6.07 18.24
C VAL A 431 16.18 -6.66 18.96
N LEU A 432 17.14 -5.81 19.40
CA LEU A 432 18.36 -6.25 20.08
C LEU A 432 18.03 -6.91 21.43
N LEU A 433 17.05 -6.41 22.18
CA LEU A 433 16.60 -7.02 23.44
C LEU A 433 15.97 -8.39 23.23
N VAL A 434 15.20 -8.57 22.18
CA VAL A 434 14.69 -9.91 21.79
C VAL A 434 15.85 -10.86 21.47
N LEU A 435 16.83 -10.41 20.69
CA LEU A 435 18.03 -11.21 20.41
C LEU A 435 18.85 -11.53 21.66
N CYS A 436 18.79 -10.67 22.69
CA CYS A 436 19.43 -10.95 23.97
C CYS A 436 18.69 -11.97 24.86
N SER A 437 17.51 -12.43 24.45
CA SER A 437 16.78 -13.48 25.20
C SER A 437 17.37 -14.87 25.07
N ASP A 438 18.03 -15.16 23.94
CA ASP A 438 18.74 -16.42 23.70
C ASP A 438 20.27 -16.23 23.80
N ASP A 439 20.98 -17.19 24.34
CA ASP A 439 22.41 -17.05 24.65
C ASP A 439 23.27 -16.96 23.38
N ALA A 440 22.92 -17.73 22.32
CA ALA A 440 23.70 -17.75 21.10
C ALA A 440 23.57 -16.43 20.32
N THR A 441 22.35 -15.90 20.17
CA THR A 441 22.11 -14.61 19.53
C THR A 441 22.60 -13.43 20.38
N ARG A 442 22.55 -13.53 21.72
CA ARG A 442 23.16 -12.55 22.65
C ARG A 442 24.67 -12.44 22.42
N ALA A 443 25.36 -13.58 22.22
CA ALA A 443 26.79 -13.56 21.90
C ALA A 443 27.06 -12.80 20.59
N LEU A 444 26.25 -12.97 19.54
CA LEU A 444 26.37 -12.21 18.30
C LEU A 444 26.17 -10.71 18.53
N VAL A 445 25.15 -10.34 19.31
CA VAL A 445 24.88 -8.92 19.66
C VAL A 445 26.05 -8.34 20.45
N SER A 446 26.63 -9.07 21.42
CA SER A 446 27.74 -8.58 22.24
C SER A 446 29.02 -8.34 21.44
N HIS A 447 29.22 -9.02 20.32
CA HIS A 447 30.34 -8.79 19.41
C HIS A 447 30.20 -7.52 18.57
N GLN A 448 28.97 -7.07 18.30
CA GLN A 448 28.70 -5.96 17.41
C GLN A 448 28.38 -4.65 18.16
N VAL A 449 27.75 -4.75 19.33
CA VAL A 449 27.39 -3.60 20.16
C VAL A 449 28.57 -3.23 21.07
N SER A 450 29.08 -2.01 20.88
CA SER A 450 30.14 -1.46 21.73
C SER A 450 29.59 -0.56 22.83
N THR A 451 30.30 -0.48 23.96
CA THR A 451 30.00 0.45 25.04
C THR A 451 29.98 1.89 24.57
N GLN A 452 30.88 2.26 23.65
CA GLN A 452 30.93 3.62 23.10
C GLN A 452 29.66 3.99 22.32
N LEU A 453 29.11 3.03 21.57
CA LEU A 453 27.85 3.25 20.84
C LEU A 453 26.68 3.54 21.82
N CYS A 454 26.55 2.75 22.86
CA CYS A 454 25.50 2.95 23.86
C CYS A 454 25.68 4.30 24.61
N LEU A 455 26.92 4.64 25.00
CA LEU A 455 27.19 5.90 25.70
C LEU A 455 26.92 7.12 24.83
N SER A 456 27.25 7.09 23.54
CA SER A 456 26.94 8.20 22.63
C SER A 456 25.45 8.43 22.50
N GLN A 457 24.67 7.37 22.41
CA GLN A 457 23.20 7.45 22.39
C GLN A 457 22.64 7.98 23.73
N VAL A 458 23.11 7.44 24.84
CA VAL A 458 22.72 7.88 26.18
C VAL A 458 22.97 9.37 26.38
N GLU A 459 24.13 9.89 25.97
CA GLU A 459 24.46 11.30 26.19
C GLU A 459 23.57 12.22 25.34
N ILE A 460 23.28 11.87 24.08
CA ILE A 460 22.37 12.63 23.22
C ILE A 460 20.96 12.65 23.84
N LEU A 461 20.46 11.50 24.30
CA LEU A 461 19.13 11.38 24.87
C LEU A 461 19.01 12.09 26.22
N LEU A 462 20.04 12.02 27.09
CA LEU A 462 20.07 12.74 28.35
C LEU A 462 20.13 14.25 28.16
N ALA A 463 20.84 14.74 27.12
CA ALA A 463 20.87 16.15 26.80
C ALA A 463 19.48 16.67 26.40
N CYS A 464 18.73 15.87 25.66
CA CYS A 464 17.33 16.19 25.26
C CYS A 464 16.38 16.18 26.45
N CYS A 465 16.58 15.29 27.43
CA CYS A 465 15.73 15.22 28.63
C CYS A 465 16.01 16.39 29.61
N HIS A 466 17.17 17.02 29.55
CA HIS A 466 17.58 18.07 30.49
C HIS A 466 16.96 19.44 30.21
N GLY A 467 16.58 19.72 28.96
CA GLY A 467 15.97 20.98 28.54
C GLY A 467 14.50 21.14 28.90
N ASN A 468 13.84 20.07 29.32
CA ASN A 468 12.40 20.04 29.53
C ASN A 468 12.08 20.03 31.02
N SER A 469 11.48 21.14 31.46
CA SER A 469 10.84 21.25 32.78
C SER A 469 9.82 20.11 33.01
N PRO A 470 9.49 19.77 34.27
CA PRO A 470 8.53 18.72 34.58
C PRO A 470 7.25 18.86 33.78
N LEU A 471 6.56 17.75 33.49
CA LEU A 471 5.29 17.61 32.74
C LEU A 471 4.25 18.73 32.97
N ALA A 472 4.40 19.50 34.05
CA ALA A 472 3.53 20.63 34.42
C ALA A 472 3.52 21.78 33.38
N TRP A 473 4.44 21.85 32.43
CA TRP A 473 4.58 22.94 31.49
C TRP A 473 4.19 22.58 30.06
N LEU A 474 3.83 21.32 29.79
CA LEU A 474 3.39 20.88 28.44
C LEU A 474 1.91 21.22 28.24
N PRO A 475 1.51 21.69 27.02
CA PRO A 475 0.12 21.89 26.69
C PRO A 475 -0.64 20.57 26.72
N PRO A 476 -1.87 20.51 27.28
CA PRO A 476 -2.66 19.30 27.34
C PRO A 476 -3.03 18.81 25.94
N GLY A 477 -2.71 17.57 25.62
CA GLY A 477 -3.13 16.91 24.36
C GLY A 477 -2.03 16.47 23.42
N THR A 478 -0.75 16.65 23.76
CA THR A 478 0.36 16.06 22.97
C THR A 478 0.78 14.74 23.62
N ASP A 479 0.08 13.66 23.25
CA ASP A 479 0.36 12.28 23.75
C ASP A 479 1.72 11.73 23.31
N ASN A 480 2.50 12.47 22.51
CA ASN A 480 3.82 12.10 22.07
C ASN A 480 4.80 13.28 22.17
N SER A 481 5.09 13.71 23.41
CA SER A 481 6.13 14.73 23.57
C SER A 481 7.51 14.15 23.23
N LEU A 482 8.38 14.95 22.62
CA LEU A 482 9.79 14.61 22.35
C LEU A 482 10.48 14.03 23.59
N SER A 483 10.22 14.61 24.76
CA SER A 483 10.74 14.18 26.05
C SER A 483 10.35 12.74 26.41
N GLN A 484 9.13 12.31 26.06
CA GLN A 484 8.67 10.95 26.32
C GLN A 484 9.37 9.94 25.40
N VAL A 485 9.50 10.25 24.12
CA VAL A 485 10.22 9.40 23.16
C VAL A 485 11.70 9.27 23.54
N CYS A 486 12.35 10.37 23.90
CA CYS A 486 13.75 10.36 24.35
C CYS A 486 13.91 9.57 25.66
N ALA A 487 12.96 9.68 26.58
CA ALA A 487 12.99 8.91 27.83
C ALA A 487 12.82 7.41 27.57
N GLU A 488 11.91 7.01 26.69
CA GLU A 488 11.70 5.61 26.32
C GLU A 488 12.91 5.03 25.58
N ALA A 489 13.50 5.79 24.65
CA ALA A 489 14.73 5.43 23.96
C ALA A 489 15.90 5.23 24.93
N LEU A 490 16.04 6.13 25.90
CA LEU A 490 17.07 6.05 26.93
C LEU A 490 16.89 4.79 27.79
N LEU A 491 15.69 4.54 28.28
CA LEU A 491 15.41 3.38 29.12
C LEU A 491 15.61 2.06 28.38
N SER A 492 15.21 1.97 27.10
CA SER A 492 15.46 0.79 26.26
C SER A 492 16.96 0.57 26.03
N THR A 493 17.75 1.66 25.91
CA THR A 493 19.22 1.57 25.78
C THR A 493 19.85 1.08 27.08
N LEU A 494 19.39 1.57 28.23
CA LEU A 494 19.86 1.10 29.54
C LEU A 494 19.48 -0.37 29.79
N GLU A 495 18.30 -0.79 29.41
CA GLU A 495 17.89 -2.19 29.48
C GLU A 495 18.80 -3.07 28.61
N LEU A 496 19.15 -2.65 27.42
CA LEU A 496 20.10 -3.34 26.55
C LEU A 496 21.49 -3.42 27.21
N MET A 497 21.99 -2.30 27.76
CA MET A 497 23.26 -2.28 28.50
C MET A 497 23.25 -3.26 29.68
N SER A 498 22.15 -3.32 30.44
CA SER A 498 21.96 -4.28 31.55
C SER A 498 22.05 -5.73 31.07
N LYS A 499 21.47 -6.07 29.89
CA LYS A 499 21.55 -7.43 29.32
C LYS A 499 22.94 -7.79 28.82
N LEU A 500 23.71 -6.82 28.33
CA LEU A 500 25.05 -7.02 27.74
C LEU A 500 26.22 -6.79 28.71
N ARG A 501 25.95 -6.32 29.94
CA ARG A 501 26.96 -5.87 30.89
C ARG A 501 28.08 -6.88 31.19
N GLN A 502 27.75 -8.19 31.17
CA GLN A 502 28.72 -9.26 31.46
C GLN A 502 29.56 -9.70 30.25
N GLN A 503 29.11 -9.36 29.03
CA GLN A 503 29.72 -9.87 27.81
C GLN A 503 30.53 -8.80 27.07
N VAL A 504 30.24 -7.50 27.29
CA VAL A 504 30.90 -6.39 26.62
C VAL A 504 31.80 -5.67 27.61
N SER A 505 33.04 -5.45 27.22
CA SER A 505 34.04 -4.72 28.06
C SER A 505 33.51 -3.33 28.45
N ASP A 506 33.77 -2.93 29.69
CA ASP A 506 33.41 -1.62 30.26
C ASP A 506 31.91 -1.27 30.25
N MET A 507 31.03 -2.20 29.79
CA MET A 507 29.60 -1.95 29.75
C MET A 507 29.01 -1.83 31.16
N GLU A 508 29.41 -2.70 32.06
CA GLU A 508 28.91 -2.72 33.44
C GLU A 508 29.26 -1.42 34.19
N THR A 509 30.48 -0.98 34.10
CA THR A 509 30.92 0.27 34.75
C THR A 509 30.21 1.49 34.15
N SER A 510 30.03 1.49 32.85
CA SER A 510 29.33 2.55 32.13
C SER A 510 27.84 2.58 32.46
N PHE A 511 27.19 1.42 32.54
CA PHE A 511 25.79 1.27 32.94
C PHE A 511 25.54 1.84 34.36
N TYR A 512 26.33 1.42 35.35
CA TYR A 512 26.15 1.93 36.73
C TYR A 512 26.48 3.41 36.85
N ARG A 513 27.46 3.91 36.10
CA ARG A 513 27.77 5.34 36.04
C ARG A 513 26.59 6.16 35.47
N THR A 514 25.91 5.63 34.45
CA THR A 514 24.74 6.30 33.88
C THR A 514 23.56 6.29 34.85
N LEU A 515 23.35 5.21 35.60
CA LEU A 515 22.30 5.18 36.63
C LEU A 515 22.53 6.14 37.76
N GLN A 516 23.79 6.51 38.07
CA GLN A 516 24.12 7.53 39.09
C GLN A 516 24.00 8.96 38.60
N ASP A 517 23.80 9.16 37.27
CA ASP A 517 23.58 10.49 36.71
C ASP A 517 22.24 11.07 37.14
N GLN A 518 22.28 12.30 37.69
CA GLN A 518 21.06 12.97 38.16
C GLN A 518 19.99 13.15 37.09
N ARG A 519 20.38 13.25 35.82
CA ARG A 519 19.51 13.40 34.65
C ARG A 519 18.61 12.19 34.40
N ILE A 520 18.97 11.00 34.93
CA ILE A 520 18.18 9.77 34.77
C ILE A 520 16.87 9.79 35.55
N ALA A 521 16.78 10.61 36.59
CA ALA A 521 15.61 10.66 37.47
C ALA A 521 14.32 11.02 36.71
N THR A 522 14.38 11.95 35.77
CA THR A 522 13.20 12.37 34.96
C THR A 522 12.71 11.27 34.03
N PRO A 523 13.53 10.65 33.14
CA PRO A 523 13.09 9.53 32.33
C PRO A 523 12.55 8.35 33.14
N LEU A 524 13.22 8.02 34.24
CA LEU A 524 12.78 6.92 35.12
C LEU A 524 11.44 7.24 35.81
N ALA A 525 11.23 8.47 36.23
CA ALA A 525 9.96 8.91 36.78
C ALA A 525 8.82 8.86 35.77
N LEU A 526 9.09 9.21 34.49
CA LEU A 526 8.13 9.10 33.40
C LEU A 526 7.71 7.66 33.17
N ALA A 527 8.65 6.71 33.13
CA ALA A 527 8.37 5.30 32.96
C ALA A 527 7.56 4.73 34.14
N LEU A 528 7.99 4.95 35.36
CA LEU A 528 7.32 4.44 36.59
C LEU A 528 5.92 4.99 36.77
N SER A 529 5.67 6.20 36.27
CA SER A 529 4.33 6.81 36.28
C SER A 529 3.53 6.55 34.98
N SER A 530 4.04 5.75 34.01
CA SER A 530 3.38 5.46 32.75
C SER A 530 2.11 4.61 32.91
N HIS A 531 1.18 4.72 31.95
CA HIS A 531 0.02 3.82 31.85
C HIS A 531 0.36 2.52 31.13
N HIS A 532 1.49 2.47 30.41
CA HIS A 532 1.95 1.31 29.68
C HIS A 532 2.70 0.35 30.60
N ARG A 533 2.17 -0.86 30.72
CA ARG A 533 2.72 -1.89 31.61
C ARG A 533 4.20 -2.18 31.34
N GLU A 534 4.60 -2.25 30.08
CA GLU A 534 5.96 -2.55 29.68
C GLU A 534 6.95 -1.48 30.15
N HIS A 535 6.62 -0.19 29.99
CA HIS A 535 7.46 0.92 30.44
C HIS A 535 7.64 0.90 31.97
N VAL A 536 6.57 0.58 32.71
CA VAL A 536 6.63 0.45 34.17
C VAL A 536 7.53 -0.71 34.56
N GLN A 537 7.45 -1.86 33.86
CA GLN A 537 8.28 -3.02 34.13
C GLN A 537 9.77 -2.73 33.89
N THR A 538 10.11 -2.11 32.75
CA THR A 538 11.48 -1.67 32.44
C THR A 538 11.97 -0.66 33.47
N GLY A 539 11.16 0.35 33.84
CA GLY A 539 11.47 1.32 34.87
C GLY A 539 11.75 0.67 36.22
N PHE A 540 10.93 -0.30 36.64
CA PHE A 540 11.13 -1.06 37.86
C PHE A 540 12.40 -1.90 37.85
N ALA A 541 12.67 -2.59 36.74
CA ALA A 541 13.88 -3.42 36.59
C ALA A 541 15.14 -2.55 36.76
N LEU A 542 15.19 -1.41 36.09
CA LEU A 542 16.29 -0.45 36.23
C LEU A 542 16.39 0.16 37.62
N LEU A 543 15.24 0.48 38.26
CA LEU A 543 15.20 1.00 39.60
C LEU A 543 15.79 0.00 40.63
N LEU A 544 15.45 -1.29 40.50
CA LEU A 544 15.99 -2.33 41.41
C LEU A 544 17.52 -2.44 41.29
N GLU A 545 18.09 -2.25 40.12
CA GLU A 545 19.53 -2.19 39.92
C GLU A 545 20.14 -0.90 40.48
N ALA A 546 19.42 0.21 40.36
CA ALA A 546 19.89 1.53 40.75
C ALA A 546 19.86 1.77 42.27
N VAL A 547 18.88 1.21 42.99
CA VAL A 547 18.70 1.42 44.46
C VAL A 547 19.90 0.91 45.27
N ALA A 548 20.60 -0.07 44.74
CA ALA A 548 21.81 -0.60 45.38
C ALA A 548 23.03 0.35 45.29
N LEU A 549 22.98 1.38 44.46
CA LEU A 549 24.09 2.29 44.22
C LEU A 549 24.09 3.43 45.24
N PRO A 550 25.28 3.78 45.84
CA PRO A 550 25.36 4.77 46.90
C PRO A 550 24.98 6.20 46.47
N ASP A 551 25.20 6.54 45.20
CA ASP A 551 24.98 7.91 44.67
C ASP A 551 23.74 8.02 43.77
N PHE A 552 22.81 7.09 43.89
CA PHE A 552 21.59 7.13 43.09
C PHE A 552 20.67 8.30 43.47
N PRO A 553 20.17 9.13 42.52
CA PRO A 553 19.40 10.33 42.79
C PRO A 553 17.95 10.06 43.24
N SER A 554 17.75 9.30 44.32
CA SER A 554 16.45 8.82 44.80
C SER A 554 15.51 9.95 45.21
N LEU A 555 16.01 11.04 45.77
CA LEU A 555 15.21 12.21 46.18
C LEU A 555 14.63 12.90 44.91
N VAL A 556 15.45 13.16 43.94
CA VAL A 556 15.03 13.80 42.66
C VAL A 556 14.03 12.92 41.92
N LEU A 557 14.20 11.60 41.93
CA LEU A 557 13.26 10.65 41.40
C LEU A 557 11.90 10.74 42.07
N GLY A 558 11.87 10.77 43.43
CA GLY A 558 10.66 10.88 44.22
C GLY A 558 9.89 12.18 43.92
N GLU A 559 10.58 13.30 43.84
CA GLU A 559 10.01 14.61 43.51
C GLU A 559 9.45 14.61 42.08
N SER A 560 10.19 14.05 41.10
CA SER A 560 9.74 13.95 39.70
C SER A 560 8.50 13.07 39.57
N MET A 561 8.42 11.93 40.27
CA MET A 561 7.24 11.06 40.30
C MET A 561 6.04 11.76 40.93
N ALA A 562 6.23 12.48 42.00
CA ALA A 562 5.16 13.26 42.69
C ALA A 562 4.62 14.35 41.73
N ALA A 563 5.50 15.06 41.03
CA ALA A 563 5.12 16.07 40.07
C ALA A 563 4.33 15.48 38.88
N ASN A 564 4.79 14.35 38.33
CA ASN A 564 4.11 13.64 37.22
C ASN A 564 2.71 13.16 37.63
N ASN A 565 2.56 12.60 38.82
CA ASN A 565 1.28 12.14 39.35
C ASN A 565 0.31 13.29 39.60
N ALA A 566 0.80 14.42 40.14
CA ALA A 566 -0.01 15.63 40.39
C ALA A 566 -0.49 16.23 39.04
N TYR A 567 0.35 16.24 38.01
CA TYR A 567 -0.02 16.67 36.65
C TYR A 567 -1.13 15.79 36.07
N ARG A 568 -0.97 14.48 36.12
CA ARG A 568 -1.97 13.52 35.59
C ARG A 568 -3.31 13.61 36.30
N GLN A 569 -3.30 13.82 37.60
CA GLN A 569 -4.54 14.05 38.36
C GLN A 569 -5.25 15.34 37.93
N ARG A 570 -4.50 16.39 37.59
CA ARG A 570 -5.06 17.63 37.04
C ARG A 570 -5.65 17.43 35.67
N GLU A 571 -4.96 16.72 34.84
CA GLU A 571 -5.40 16.39 33.46
C GLU A 571 -6.67 15.52 33.46
N ALA A 572 -6.73 14.48 34.29
CA ALA A 572 -7.92 13.67 34.50
C ALA A 572 -9.12 14.49 34.97
N LYS A 573 -8.92 15.44 35.89
CA LYS A 573 -9.96 16.36 36.33
C LYS A 573 -10.41 17.34 35.24
N LEU A 574 -9.51 17.76 34.36
CA LEU A 574 -9.82 18.65 33.24
C LEU A 574 -10.54 17.88 32.11
N SER A 575 -10.17 16.64 31.84
CA SER A 575 -10.85 15.79 30.87
C SER A 575 -12.28 15.46 31.30
N VAL A 576 -12.50 15.16 32.61
CA VAL A 576 -13.85 14.96 33.17
C VAL A 576 -14.67 16.25 33.06
N LYS A 577 -14.07 17.43 33.30
CA LYS A 577 -14.77 18.72 33.09
C LYS A 577 -15.10 18.98 31.62
N ARG A 578 -14.23 18.62 30.69
CA ARG A 578 -14.49 18.74 29.24
C ARG A 578 -15.62 17.83 28.79
N VAL A 579 -15.69 16.59 29.26
CA VAL A 579 -16.80 15.65 29.00
C VAL A 579 -18.10 16.17 29.60
N ALA A 580 -18.05 16.75 30.81
CA ALA A 580 -19.23 17.33 31.47
C ALA A 580 -19.73 18.64 30.85
N VAL A 581 -18.88 19.39 30.13
CA VAL A 581 -19.30 20.61 29.40
C VAL A 581 -19.91 20.28 28.03
N GLN A 582 -19.65 19.10 27.49
CA GLN A 582 -20.27 18.62 26.24
C GLN A 582 -21.68 18.04 26.44
N GLU A 583 -22.12 17.79 27.68
CA GLU A 583 -23.50 17.45 28.04
C GLU A 583 -24.30 18.71 28.41
N VAL A 584 -24.40 19.71 27.55
CA VAL A 584 -25.46 20.69 27.62
C VAL A 584 -26.69 20.09 26.94
N GLN A 585 -27.60 19.66 27.76
CA GLN A 585 -28.93 19.16 27.39
C GLN A 585 -29.68 20.21 26.57
N PRO A 586 -30.30 19.82 25.44
CA PRO A 586 -31.32 20.68 24.84
C PRO A 586 -32.57 20.71 25.74
N PRO A 587 -33.36 21.79 25.69
CA PRO A 587 -34.48 22.03 26.62
C PRO A 587 -35.56 20.95 26.47
N ARG A 588 -36.04 20.50 27.63
CA ARG A 588 -37.12 19.53 27.73
C ARG A 588 -38.42 20.08 27.13
N THR A 589 -38.84 19.50 26.02
CA THR A 589 -40.25 19.53 25.65
C THR A 589 -40.91 18.27 26.19
N ASN A 590 -41.85 18.47 27.05
CA ASN A 590 -42.74 17.42 27.59
C ASN A 590 -43.51 16.77 26.46
N THR A 591 -43.28 15.52 26.20
CA THR A 591 -44.27 14.63 25.62
C THR A 591 -44.18 13.25 26.29
N ARG A 592 -45.35 12.86 26.71
CA ARG A 592 -45.75 11.67 27.46
C ARG A 592 -45.04 10.39 27.07
N GLY A 593 -44.82 9.57 28.09
CA GLY A 593 -44.25 8.25 27.99
C GLY A 593 -45.03 7.35 27.01
N LEU A 594 -44.26 6.64 26.24
CA LEU A 594 -44.64 5.37 25.64
C LEU A 594 -43.44 4.43 25.77
N ASP A 595 -43.76 3.27 26.28
CA ASP A 595 -42.85 2.20 26.66
C ASP A 595 -41.72 1.91 25.65
N VAL A 596 -40.51 1.97 26.15
CA VAL A 596 -39.28 1.56 25.42
C VAL A 596 -38.95 0.09 25.72
N SER A 597 -39.92 -0.78 25.70
CA SER A 597 -39.67 -2.23 25.78
C SER A 597 -40.00 -3.00 24.50
N ALA A 598 -40.35 -2.30 23.39
CA ALA A 598 -40.71 -2.95 22.12
C ALA A 598 -39.64 -2.87 21.01
N SER A 599 -38.47 -2.21 21.25
CA SER A 599 -37.56 -1.97 20.14
C SER A 599 -36.43 -2.99 19.98
N SER A 600 -36.23 -3.90 20.95
CA SER A 600 -35.29 -5.01 20.77
C SER A 600 -35.87 -6.19 19.96
N ASN A 601 -37.22 -6.34 20.07
CA ASN A 601 -37.91 -7.39 19.30
C ASN A 601 -38.13 -7.02 17.81
N GLY A 602 -38.07 -5.74 17.47
CA GLY A 602 -38.22 -5.28 16.08
C GLY A 602 -37.03 -5.64 15.18
N VAL A 603 -35.81 -5.56 15.71
CA VAL A 603 -34.60 -5.91 14.95
C VAL A 603 -34.47 -7.42 14.81
N HIS A 604 -34.79 -8.18 15.87
CA HIS A 604 -34.85 -9.65 15.79
C HIS A 604 -35.95 -10.11 14.86
N SER A 605 -37.14 -9.49 14.91
CA SER A 605 -38.23 -9.77 13.98
C SER A 605 -37.95 -9.34 12.54
N LEU A 606 -37.10 -8.31 12.32
CA LEU A 606 -36.68 -7.93 10.98
C LEU A 606 -35.62 -8.88 10.43
N VAL A 607 -34.73 -9.36 11.27
CA VAL A 607 -33.75 -10.39 10.93
C VAL A 607 -34.46 -11.75 10.76
N GLU A 608 -35.44 -12.10 11.61
CA GLU A 608 -36.27 -13.28 11.42
C GLU A 608 -37.21 -13.16 10.22
N LYS A 609 -37.78 -11.99 9.95
CA LYS A 609 -38.55 -11.75 8.71
C LYS A 609 -37.66 -11.70 7.47
N LEU A 610 -36.40 -11.29 7.57
CA LEU A 610 -35.41 -11.46 6.51
C LEU A 610 -35.02 -12.94 6.35
N HIS A 611 -34.86 -13.66 7.46
CA HIS A 611 -34.60 -15.08 7.47
C HIS A 611 -35.83 -15.88 6.95
N SER A 612 -37.04 -15.56 7.43
CA SER A 612 -38.25 -16.22 6.96
C SER A 612 -38.72 -15.72 5.59
N ALA A 613 -38.43 -14.52 5.16
CA ALA A 613 -38.63 -14.07 3.79
C ALA A 613 -37.56 -14.62 2.84
N MET A 614 -36.39 -14.91 3.31
CA MET A 614 -35.39 -15.72 2.60
C MET A 614 -35.84 -17.19 2.60
N GLU A 615 -36.38 -17.73 3.71
CA GLU A 615 -36.85 -19.12 3.77
C GLU A 615 -38.17 -19.34 3.01
N LEU A 616 -39.09 -18.36 2.98
CA LEU A 616 -40.34 -18.43 2.17
C LEU A 616 -40.10 -18.07 0.70
N GLN A 617 -39.09 -17.28 0.41
CA GLN A 617 -38.64 -17.04 -0.95
C GLN A 617 -37.62 -18.10 -1.38
N GLU A 618 -36.99 -18.84 -0.45
CA GLU A 618 -36.25 -20.06 -0.68
C GLU A 618 -37.18 -21.18 -1.27
N GLN A 619 -38.42 -21.31 -0.82
CA GLN A 619 -39.32 -22.31 -1.41
C GLN A 619 -39.86 -21.95 -2.81
N ALA A 620 -39.82 -20.68 -3.21
CA ALA A 620 -40.26 -20.24 -4.55
C ALA A 620 -39.09 -19.73 -5.44
N LYS A 621 -37.90 -19.52 -4.88
CA LYS A 621 -36.71 -18.99 -5.55
C LYS A 621 -35.43 -19.78 -5.28
N ASP A 622 -35.55 -20.92 -4.56
CA ASP A 622 -34.41 -21.85 -4.38
C ASP A 622 -33.89 -22.37 -5.71
N ALA A 623 -34.71 -22.41 -6.75
CA ALA A 623 -34.26 -22.66 -8.10
C ALA A 623 -33.33 -21.54 -8.64
N HIS A 624 -33.67 -20.27 -8.42
CA HIS A 624 -32.86 -19.16 -8.98
C HIS A 624 -31.59 -18.84 -8.18
N VAL A 625 -31.62 -18.99 -6.86
CA VAL A 625 -30.46 -18.82 -6.02
C VAL A 625 -29.53 -20.03 -6.13
N SER A 626 -30.11 -21.23 -6.21
CA SER A 626 -29.36 -22.46 -6.50
C SER A 626 -28.73 -22.40 -7.90
N ASP A 627 -29.48 -21.98 -8.92
CA ASP A 627 -28.95 -21.79 -10.28
C ASP A 627 -27.84 -20.76 -10.33
N ILE A 628 -27.95 -19.69 -9.54
CA ILE A 628 -26.89 -18.68 -9.42
C ILE A 628 -25.66 -19.28 -8.71
N ILE A 629 -25.84 -20.07 -7.68
CA ILE A 629 -24.74 -20.74 -6.96
C ILE A 629 -24.09 -21.81 -7.83
N ASP A 630 -24.88 -22.62 -8.52
CA ASP A 630 -24.38 -23.64 -9.43
C ASP A 630 -23.59 -23.03 -10.60
N VAL A 631 -24.04 -21.90 -11.12
CA VAL A 631 -23.29 -21.13 -12.13
C VAL A 631 -22.00 -20.55 -11.55
N TYR A 632 -21.99 -20.15 -10.27
CA TYR A 632 -20.77 -19.73 -9.61
C TYR A 632 -19.81 -20.88 -9.34
N GLU A 633 -20.30 -22.03 -8.90
CA GLU A 633 -19.48 -23.23 -8.70
C GLU A 633 -18.93 -23.77 -10.02
N GLN A 634 -19.72 -23.75 -11.08
CA GLN A 634 -19.27 -24.13 -12.41
C GLN A 634 -18.27 -23.12 -13.01
N LYS A 635 -18.48 -21.83 -12.77
CA LYS A 635 -17.48 -20.81 -13.12
C LYS A 635 -16.21 -20.95 -12.26
N LEU A 636 -16.31 -21.29 -11.00
CA LEU A 636 -15.14 -21.54 -10.15
C LEU A 636 -14.35 -22.78 -10.61
N ALA A 637 -15.06 -23.87 -10.98
CA ALA A 637 -14.41 -25.07 -11.48
C ALA A 637 -13.75 -24.83 -12.86
N ALA A 638 -14.42 -24.08 -13.73
CA ALA A 638 -13.84 -23.67 -15.02
C ALA A 638 -12.66 -22.72 -14.84
N LEU A 639 -12.76 -21.79 -13.89
CA LEU A 639 -11.68 -20.87 -13.55
C LEU A 639 -10.52 -21.55 -12.83
N ALA A 640 -10.77 -22.56 -11.99
CA ALA A 640 -9.70 -23.36 -11.38
C ALA A 640 -8.93 -24.17 -12.45
N SER A 641 -9.64 -24.64 -13.50
CA SER A 641 -9.02 -25.32 -14.66
C SER A 641 -8.27 -24.34 -15.55
N GLU A 642 -8.82 -23.13 -15.81
CA GLU A 642 -8.10 -22.07 -16.52
C GLU A 642 -7.03 -21.43 -15.65
N GLU A 643 -7.21 -21.36 -14.34
CA GLU A 643 -6.22 -20.88 -13.39
C GLU A 643 -4.96 -21.75 -13.41
N SER A 644 -5.11 -23.10 -13.44
CA SER A 644 -3.95 -23.98 -13.59
C SER A 644 -3.20 -23.73 -14.90
N ARG A 645 -3.91 -23.48 -16.00
CA ARG A 645 -3.31 -23.15 -17.29
C ARG A 645 -2.79 -21.72 -17.38
N LEU A 646 -3.45 -20.80 -16.70
CA LEU A 646 -3.01 -19.40 -16.56
C LEU A 646 -1.92 -19.27 -15.49
N GLN A 647 -1.87 -20.14 -14.50
CA GLN A 647 -0.78 -20.20 -13.54
C GLN A 647 0.55 -20.54 -14.22
N ASP A 648 0.57 -21.50 -15.14
CA ASP A 648 1.76 -21.81 -15.93
C ASP A 648 2.17 -20.62 -16.82
N LEU A 649 1.18 -19.96 -17.42
CA LEU A 649 1.40 -18.74 -18.22
C LEU A 649 1.73 -17.51 -17.36
N LEU A 650 1.13 -17.41 -16.16
CA LEU A 650 1.42 -16.35 -15.21
C LEU A 650 2.77 -16.57 -14.53
N GLU A 651 3.15 -17.83 -14.26
CA GLU A 651 4.46 -18.16 -13.70
C GLU A 651 5.58 -17.79 -14.70
N ALA A 652 5.40 -18.10 -15.97
CA ALA A 652 6.31 -17.66 -17.02
C ALA A 652 6.32 -16.14 -17.23
N LYS A 653 5.15 -15.49 -17.14
CA LYS A 653 5.02 -14.02 -17.22
C LYS A 653 5.45 -13.34 -15.92
N ALA A 654 5.19 -13.95 -14.75
CA ALA A 654 5.66 -13.44 -13.48
C ALA A 654 7.17 -13.50 -13.34
N VAL A 655 7.81 -14.54 -13.90
CA VAL A 655 9.27 -14.62 -14.01
C VAL A 655 9.80 -13.51 -14.93
N ALA A 656 9.17 -13.28 -16.07
CA ALA A 656 9.56 -12.21 -16.99
C ALA A 656 9.29 -10.81 -16.41
N LEU A 657 8.17 -10.62 -15.69
CA LEU A 657 7.85 -9.37 -14.97
C LEU A 657 8.78 -9.16 -13.79
N SER A 658 9.06 -10.20 -13.00
CA SER A 658 10.02 -10.09 -11.89
C SER A 658 11.44 -9.79 -12.38
N GLN A 659 11.80 -10.23 -13.59
CA GLN A 659 13.05 -9.82 -14.24
C GLN A 659 13.01 -8.36 -14.68
N ALA A 660 11.89 -7.91 -15.26
CA ALA A 660 11.70 -6.52 -15.65
C ALA A 660 11.63 -5.59 -14.42
N ASP A 661 10.92 -5.99 -13.37
CA ASP A 661 10.84 -5.25 -12.11
C ASP A 661 12.18 -5.21 -11.37
N ARG A 662 12.96 -6.30 -11.44
CA ARG A 662 14.34 -6.32 -10.94
C ARG A 662 15.24 -5.33 -11.67
N LEU A 663 15.15 -5.28 -12.98
CA LEU A 663 15.91 -4.35 -13.80
C LEU A 663 15.44 -2.90 -13.56
N LEU A 664 14.13 -2.67 -13.41
CA LEU A 664 13.56 -1.38 -13.03
C LEU A 664 13.99 -0.98 -11.61
N ALA A 665 13.93 -1.89 -10.64
CA ALA A 665 14.39 -1.64 -9.28
C ALA A 665 15.90 -1.35 -9.23
N GLN A 666 16.70 -2.08 -10.01
CA GLN A 666 18.14 -1.84 -10.12
C GLN A 666 18.42 -0.47 -10.77
N HIS A 667 17.63 -0.09 -11.75
CA HIS A 667 17.73 1.21 -12.41
C HIS A 667 17.30 2.36 -11.50
N HIS A 668 16.20 2.19 -10.75
CA HIS A 668 15.78 3.15 -9.74
C HIS A 668 16.78 3.27 -8.59
N PHE A 669 17.37 2.15 -8.17
CA PHE A 669 18.44 2.16 -7.18
C PHE A 669 19.68 2.92 -7.67
N GLN A 670 20.12 2.65 -8.89
CA GLN A 670 21.27 3.38 -9.48
C GLN A 670 20.97 4.86 -9.64
N ARG A 671 19.74 5.21 -10.03
CA ARG A 671 19.30 6.60 -10.14
C ARG A 671 19.21 7.28 -8.78
N ALA A 672 18.61 6.61 -7.79
CA ALA A 672 18.54 7.12 -6.43
C ALA A 672 19.93 7.27 -5.79
N HIS A 673 20.83 6.34 -6.08
CA HIS A 673 22.23 6.43 -5.64
C HIS A 673 22.95 7.63 -6.28
N ALA A 674 22.80 7.81 -7.59
CA ALA A 674 23.37 8.96 -8.28
C ALA A 674 22.76 10.31 -7.82
N GLU A 675 21.43 10.33 -7.54
CA GLU A 675 20.76 11.50 -6.97
C GLU A 675 21.21 11.77 -5.53
N ALA A 676 21.44 10.73 -4.74
CA ALA A 676 21.98 10.87 -3.38
C ALA A 676 23.42 11.37 -3.39
N GLU A 677 24.25 10.88 -4.31
CA GLU A 677 25.61 11.42 -4.50
C GLU A 677 25.59 12.86 -4.98
N ALA A 678 24.68 13.21 -5.89
CA ALA A 678 24.49 14.59 -6.34
C ALA A 678 24.05 15.52 -5.21
N ARG A 679 23.16 15.04 -4.32
CA ARG A 679 22.75 15.80 -3.11
C ARG A 679 23.90 15.93 -2.11
N LYS A 680 24.67 14.87 -1.92
CA LYS A 680 25.84 14.89 -1.03
C LYS A 680 26.91 15.87 -1.53
N LEU A 681 27.14 15.90 -2.84
CA LEU A 681 28.01 16.89 -3.46
C LEU A 681 27.45 18.31 -3.34
N ALA A 682 26.11 18.49 -3.49
CA ALA A 682 25.46 19.79 -3.31
C ALA A 682 25.52 20.27 -1.86
N SER A 683 25.40 19.37 -0.87
CA SER A 683 25.58 19.73 0.54
C SER A 683 27.01 20.11 0.87
N LEU A 684 27.99 19.38 0.33
CA LEU A 684 29.40 19.72 0.48
C LEU A 684 29.74 21.06 -0.18
N LEU A 685 29.09 21.38 -1.30
CA LEU A 685 29.21 22.68 -1.97
C LEU A 685 28.62 23.79 -1.11
N LYS A 686 27.46 23.55 -0.51
CA LYS A 686 26.78 24.49 0.40
C LYS A 686 27.58 24.72 1.70
N ASP A 687 28.18 23.66 2.24
CA ASP A 687 29.08 23.79 3.40
C ASP A 687 30.42 24.47 3.02
N ALA A 688 30.91 24.25 1.81
CA ALA A 688 32.05 24.99 1.28
C ALA A 688 31.69 26.46 1.03
N GLU A 689 30.49 26.76 0.56
CA GLU A 689 29.96 28.13 0.43
C GLU A 689 29.81 28.81 1.80
N ARG A 690 29.29 28.12 2.79
CA ARG A 690 29.15 28.60 4.16
C ARG A 690 30.51 28.88 4.82
N ARG A 691 31.49 27.97 4.60
CA ARG A 691 32.88 28.21 5.03
C ARG A 691 33.52 29.36 4.25
N ARG A 692 33.15 29.51 2.97
CA ARG A 692 33.60 30.63 2.15
C ARG A 692 33.02 31.96 2.64
N GLU A 693 31.74 32.00 3.02
CA GLU A 693 31.10 33.19 3.59
C GLU A 693 31.69 33.53 4.97
N ASP A 694 31.99 32.52 5.79
CA ASP A 694 32.63 32.70 7.10
C ASP A 694 34.06 33.18 6.96
N LEU A 695 34.78 32.67 5.96
CA LEU A 695 36.12 33.15 5.62
C LEU A 695 36.11 34.58 5.05
N GLN A 696 35.09 34.93 4.24
CA GLN A 696 34.87 36.28 3.75
C GLN A 696 34.49 37.26 4.88
N GLY A 697 33.67 36.82 5.85
CA GLY A 697 33.35 37.60 7.04
C GLY A 697 34.61 37.91 7.90
N LYS A 698 35.45 36.89 8.12
CA LYS A 698 36.74 37.07 8.81
C LYS A 698 37.72 37.92 8.04
N LEU A 699 37.75 37.82 6.72
CA LEU A 699 38.53 38.70 5.84
C LEU A 699 38.00 40.15 5.86
N GLY A 700 36.68 40.35 5.97
CA GLY A 700 36.05 41.68 6.12
C GLY A 700 36.52 42.38 7.41
N VAL A 701 36.59 41.62 8.51
CA VAL A 701 37.10 42.14 9.80
C VAL A 701 38.63 42.42 9.73
N GLN A 702 39.35 41.57 9.01
CA GLN A 702 40.81 41.81 8.80
C GLN A 702 41.12 42.88 7.73
N LEU A 703 40.20 43.20 6.82
CA LEU A 703 40.34 44.22 5.82
C LEU A 703 40.38 45.66 6.43
N GLU A 704 39.71 45.85 7.56
CA GLU A 704 39.86 47.11 8.33
C GLU A 704 41.25 47.25 8.93
N GLU A 705 41.95 46.12 9.20
CA GLU A 705 43.33 46.07 9.68
C GLU A 705 44.37 46.07 8.53
N VAL A 706 43.96 45.62 7.35
CA VAL A 706 44.81 45.37 6.17
C VAL A 706 44.70 46.44 5.09
N GLN A 707 44.19 47.67 5.40
CA GLN A 707 44.39 48.80 4.49
C GLN A 707 45.90 49.10 4.17
N ARG A 708 46.81 48.28 4.73
CA ARG A 708 48.26 48.36 4.49
C ARG A 708 48.81 47.43 3.40
N SER A 709 48.04 46.46 2.91
CA SER A 709 48.59 45.55 1.87
C SER A 709 47.62 45.45 0.67
N LYS A 710 47.59 46.49 -0.15
CA LYS A 710 46.91 46.51 -1.45
C LYS A 710 47.36 45.39 -2.40
N ALA A 711 48.54 44.84 -2.19
CA ALA A 711 49.08 43.78 -3.02
C ALA A 711 48.38 42.42 -2.79
N ASP A 712 48.00 42.08 -1.53
CA ASP A 712 47.38 40.80 -1.18
C ASP A 712 45.92 40.72 -1.67
N THR A 713 45.21 41.86 -1.80
CA THR A 713 43.87 41.92 -2.33
C THR A 713 43.80 41.66 -3.85
N GLU A 714 44.81 42.04 -4.60
CA GLU A 714 44.87 41.84 -6.04
C GLU A 714 45.17 40.36 -6.39
N GLU A 715 45.97 39.69 -5.57
CA GLU A 715 46.26 38.25 -5.68
C GLU A 715 45.05 37.37 -5.31
N LEU A 716 44.25 37.79 -4.30
CA LEU A 716 42.99 37.13 -3.90
C LEU A 716 41.89 37.30 -4.96
N LEU A 717 41.81 38.44 -5.62
CA LEU A 717 40.88 38.66 -6.74
C LEU A 717 41.25 37.81 -7.96
N GLN A 718 42.53 37.64 -8.28
CA GLN A 718 42.99 36.73 -9.33
C GLN A 718 42.71 35.25 -8.97
N HIS A 719 42.82 34.92 -7.69
CA HIS A 719 42.54 33.57 -7.21
C HIS A 719 41.03 33.28 -7.26
N ASN A 720 40.18 34.23 -6.89
CA ASN A 720 38.73 34.13 -7.01
C ASN A 720 38.25 34.01 -8.48
N ALA A 721 38.88 34.75 -9.40
CA ALA A 721 38.57 34.63 -10.83
C ALA A 721 38.96 33.25 -11.41
N ARG A 722 40.08 32.66 -10.91
CA ARG A 722 40.46 31.29 -11.26
C ARG A 722 39.50 30.23 -10.66
N LEU A 723 39.05 30.44 -9.43
CA LEU A 723 38.04 29.54 -8.78
C LEU A 723 36.67 29.67 -9.43
N GLN A 724 36.29 30.86 -9.89
CA GLN A 724 35.06 31.04 -10.65
C GLN A 724 35.10 30.34 -12.01
N LEU A 725 36.20 30.47 -12.76
CA LEU A 725 36.44 29.72 -13.98
C LEU A 725 36.41 28.21 -13.76
N ALA A 726 37.06 27.73 -12.71
CA ALA A 726 37.05 26.32 -12.34
C ALA A 726 35.64 25.84 -11.90
N SER A 727 34.83 26.70 -11.26
CA SER A 727 33.45 26.41 -10.89
C SER A 727 32.54 26.39 -12.11
N GLU A 728 32.71 27.26 -13.07
CA GLU A 728 31.97 27.25 -14.34
C GLU A 728 32.36 26.04 -15.20
N GLU A 729 33.64 25.69 -15.26
CA GLU A 729 34.09 24.45 -15.90
C GLU A 729 33.52 23.20 -15.22
N HIS A 730 33.46 23.18 -13.90
CA HIS A 730 32.86 22.08 -13.14
C HIS A 730 31.34 21.99 -13.36
N GLN A 731 30.62 23.12 -13.44
CA GLN A 731 29.23 23.15 -13.77
C GLN A 731 28.95 22.70 -15.21
N ALA A 732 29.77 23.10 -16.16
CA ALA A 732 29.68 22.66 -17.56
C ALA A 732 29.98 21.15 -17.68
N LEU A 733 30.98 20.65 -16.95
CA LEU A 733 31.26 19.21 -16.89
C LEU A 733 30.12 18.41 -16.27
N LYS A 734 29.49 18.94 -15.21
CA LYS A 734 28.32 18.34 -14.55
C LYS A 734 27.09 18.31 -15.48
N ALA A 735 26.89 19.37 -16.25
CA ALA A 735 25.80 19.42 -17.24
C ALA A 735 26.03 18.40 -18.38
N THR A 736 27.27 18.30 -18.88
CA THR A 736 27.63 17.31 -19.91
C THR A 736 27.56 15.88 -19.36
N TYR A 737 28.02 15.67 -18.12
CA TYR A 737 27.88 14.36 -17.46
C TYR A 737 26.41 13.95 -17.29
N ASN A 738 25.56 14.86 -16.81
CA ASN A 738 24.12 14.60 -16.67
C ASN A 738 23.46 14.34 -18.03
N SER A 739 23.86 15.07 -19.07
CA SER A 739 23.39 14.82 -20.44
C SER A 739 23.83 13.45 -20.96
N LEU A 740 25.08 13.06 -20.69
CA LEU A 740 25.61 11.76 -21.07
C LEU A 740 24.91 10.63 -20.30
N LEU A 741 24.68 10.84 -19.00
CA LEU A 741 23.96 9.90 -18.14
C LEU A 741 22.51 9.71 -18.61
N HIS A 742 21.85 10.80 -18.99
CA HIS A 742 20.50 10.74 -19.56
C HIS A 742 20.47 9.94 -20.86
N ARG A 743 21.41 10.20 -21.78
CA ARG A 743 21.53 9.44 -23.03
C ARG A 743 21.91 7.98 -22.80
N PHE A 744 22.74 7.71 -21.81
CA PHE A 744 23.08 6.34 -21.42
C PHE A 744 21.85 5.60 -20.86
N ASN A 745 21.11 6.26 -19.98
CA ASN A 745 19.90 5.70 -19.41
C ASN A 745 18.80 5.50 -20.47
N GLU A 746 18.66 6.44 -21.42
CA GLU A 746 17.76 6.25 -22.59
C GLU A 746 18.20 5.07 -23.46
N GLY A 747 19.51 4.94 -23.73
CA GLY A 747 20.07 3.82 -24.46
C GLY A 747 19.86 2.48 -23.74
N GLU A 748 20.03 2.46 -22.44
CA GLU A 748 19.80 1.26 -21.62
C GLU A 748 18.31 0.90 -21.56
N CYS A 749 17.44 1.90 -21.47
CA CYS A 749 16.00 1.69 -21.55
C CYS A 749 15.58 1.08 -22.89
N LEU A 750 16.07 1.66 -24.00
CA LEU A 750 15.83 1.14 -25.35
C LEU A 750 16.36 -0.29 -25.53
N LEU A 751 17.51 -0.61 -24.93
CA LEU A 751 18.10 -1.94 -24.99
C LEU A 751 17.26 -2.97 -24.23
N LYS A 752 16.72 -2.59 -23.07
CA LYS A 752 15.80 -3.42 -22.26
C LYS A 752 14.47 -3.62 -22.99
N GLU A 753 13.96 -2.58 -23.63
CA GLU A 753 12.74 -2.65 -24.43
C GLU A 753 12.91 -3.57 -25.63
N LEU A 754 14.05 -3.48 -26.31
CA LEU A 754 14.38 -4.36 -27.42
C LEU A 754 14.53 -5.83 -26.95
N GLN A 755 15.16 -6.05 -25.80
CA GLN A 755 15.28 -7.38 -25.20
C GLN A 755 13.93 -7.97 -24.80
N THR A 756 13.03 -7.15 -24.20
CA THR A 756 11.68 -7.60 -23.87
C THR A 756 10.83 -7.87 -25.10
N ALA A 757 10.94 -7.01 -26.11
CA ALA A 757 10.28 -7.23 -27.41
C ALA A 757 10.80 -8.50 -28.11
N TYR A 758 12.11 -8.73 -28.07
CA TYR A 758 12.70 -9.97 -28.62
C TYR A 758 12.28 -11.22 -27.84
N ALA A 759 12.24 -11.12 -26.51
CA ALA A 759 11.77 -12.22 -25.66
C ALA A 759 10.27 -12.54 -25.87
N THR A 760 9.45 -11.50 -26.07
CA THR A 760 8.03 -11.69 -26.39
C THR A 760 7.85 -12.26 -27.79
N LEU A 761 8.63 -11.81 -28.76
CA LEU A 761 8.61 -12.35 -30.12
C LEU A 761 9.05 -13.82 -30.17
N ASN A 762 10.07 -14.19 -29.41
CA ASN A 762 10.47 -15.59 -29.24
C ASN A 762 9.37 -16.45 -28.60
N LYS A 763 8.72 -15.94 -27.54
CA LYS A 763 7.60 -16.66 -26.91
C LYS A 763 6.42 -16.84 -27.86
N THR A 764 6.09 -15.79 -28.62
CA THR A 764 5.03 -15.91 -29.64
C THR A 764 5.41 -16.84 -30.77
N ASN A 765 6.67 -16.87 -31.14
CA ASN A 765 7.18 -17.80 -32.14
C ASN A 765 7.15 -19.25 -31.64
N ASP A 766 7.52 -19.47 -30.38
CA ASP A 766 7.42 -20.79 -29.76
C ASP A 766 5.96 -21.23 -29.52
N ALA A 767 5.07 -20.31 -29.21
CA ALA A 767 3.64 -20.58 -29.12
C ALA A 767 3.05 -20.92 -30.53
N LEU A 768 3.46 -20.16 -31.54
CA LEU A 768 3.08 -20.44 -32.92
C LEU A 768 3.61 -21.80 -33.42
N ARG A 769 4.87 -22.14 -33.05
CA ARG A 769 5.43 -23.47 -33.36
C ARG A 769 4.67 -24.59 -32.67
N LYS A 770 4.31 -24.40 -31.37
CA LYS A 770 3.50 -25.38 -30.62
C LYS A 770 2.09 -25.52 -31.21
N ASN A 771 1.49 -24.39 -31.60
CA ASN A 771 0.19 -24.40 -32.26
C ASN A 771 0.28 -25.06 -33.63
N HIS A 772 1.35 -24.79 -34.38
CA HIS A 772 1.58 -25.44 -35.65
C HIS A 772 1.79 -26.96 -35.49
N GLN A 773 2.56 -27.37 -34.49
CA GLN A 773 2.74 -28.79 -34.16
C GLN A 773 1.42 -29.46 -33.70
N ALA A 774 0.63 -28.74 -32.90
CA ALA A 774 -0.68 -29.24 -32.46
C ALA A 774 -1.68 -29.35 -33.63
N LEU A 775 -1.66 -28.37 -34.56
CA LEU A 775 -2.45 -28.41 -35.79
C LEU A 775 -1.99 -29.52 -36.70
N GLN A 776 -0.69 -29.74 -36.79
CA GLN A 776 -0.11 -30.81 -37.59
C GLN A 776 -0.47 -32.20 -37.06
N LEU A 777 -0.43 -32.35 -35.69
CA LEU A 777 -0.92 -33.56 -35.03
C LEU A 777 -2.44 -33.77 -35.19
N GLN A 778 -3.22 -32.69 -35.20
CA GLN A 778 -4.64 -32.77 -35.52
C GLN A 778 -4.89 -33.12 -36.98
N HIS A 779 -4.12 -32.54 -37.88
CA HIS A 779 -4.15 -32.86 -39.29
C HIS A 779 -3.81 -34.33 -39.52
N ASP A 780 -2.73 -34.83 -38.88
CA ASP A 780 -2.31 -36.21 -39.02
C ASP A 780 -3.35 -37.19 -38.44
N LYS A 781 -3.98 -36.81 -37.29
CA LYS A 781 -5.12 -37.57 -36.74
C LYS A 781 -6.34 -37.58 -37.65
N THR A 782 -6.63 -36.42 -38.24
CA THR A 782 -7.77 -36.35 -39.18
C THR A 782 -7.46 -37.05 -40.51
N ALA A 783 -6.19 -37.04 -40.95
CA ALA A 783 -5.75 -37.81 -42.09
C ALA A 783 -5.83 -39.35 -41.87
N LEU A 784 -5.40 -39.79 -40.66
CA LEU A 784 -5.57 -41.18 -40.25
C LEU A 784 -7.03 -41.58 -40.13
N LEU A 785 -7.89 -40.72 -39.53
CA LEU A 785 -9.34 -40.96 -39.49
C LEU A 785 -9.98 -40.96 -40.89
N LEU A 786 -9.46 -40.12 -41.82
CA LEU A 786 -9.87 -40.13 -43.22
C LEU A 786 -9.45 -41.42 -43.89
N GLN A 787 -8.24 -41.87 -43.66
CA GLN A 787 -7.72 -43.13 -44.19
C GLN A 787 -8.51 -44.34 -43.64
N GLU A 788 -8.77 -44.31 -42.32
CA GLU A 788 -9.66 -45.33 -41.66
C GLU A 788 -11.08 -45.31 -42.26
N LYS A 789 -11.58 -44.10 -42.51
CA LYS A 789 -12.91 -43.97 -43.17
C LYS A 789 -12.85 -44.32 -44.66
N GLU A 790 -11.74 -44.10 -45.36
CA GLU A 790 -11.55 -44.55 -46.73
C GLU A 790 -11.41 -46.08 -46.79
N GLU A 791 -10.73 -46.70 -45.84
CA GLU A 791 -10.70 -48.14 -45.69
C GLU A 791 -12.08 -48.73 -45.36
N GLU A 792 -12.81 -48.08 -44.45
CA GLU A 792 -14.19 -48.42 -44.14
C GLU A 792 -15.12 -48.24 -45.36
N ILE A 793 -14.92 -47.16 -46.11
CA ILE A 793 -15.63 -46.89 -47.36
C ILE A 793 -15.26 -47.91 -48.45
N THR A 794 -13.97 -48.37 -48.53
CA THR A 794 -13.57 -49.42 -49.46
C THR A 794 -14.10 -50.79 -49.03
N SER A 795 -14.16 -51.06 -47.75
CA SER A 795 -14.83 -52.24 -47.18
C SER A 795 -16.33 -52.20 -47.46
N LEU A 796 -16.98 -51.07 -47.17
CA LEU A 796 -18.40 -50.87 -47.47
C LEU A 796 -18.72 -50.88 -48.97
N ARG A 797 -17.77 -50.45 -49.81
CA ARG A 797 -17.89 -50.55 -51.28
C ARG A 797 -17.77 -51.99 -51.76
N SER A 798 -16.97 -52.84 -51.09
CA SER A 798 -16.95 -54.26 -51.34
C SER A 798 -18.25 -54.98 -50.98
N ASP A 799 -18.82 -54.55 -49.80
CA ASP A 799 -20.13 -55.04 -49.36
C ASP A 799 -21.30 -54.53 -50.22
N MET A 800 -21.17 -53.29 -50.73
CA MET A 800 -22.16 -52.73 -51.67
C MET A 800 -22.12 -53.39 -53.08
N ARG A 801 -20.99 -53.93 -53.50
CA ARG A 801 -20.97 -54.77 -54.70
C ARG A 801 -21.76 -56.06 -54.61
N LEU A 802 -22.01 -56.45 -53.33
CA LEU A 802 -22.89 -57.62 -53.09
C LEU A 802 -24.38 -57.20 -52.97
N LYS A 803 -24.64 -55.93 -52.99
CA LYS A 803 -26.02 -55.36 -52.90
C LYS A 803 -26.33 -54.43 -54.08
N ASP A 804 -25.93 -54.82 -55.32
CA ASP A 804 -26.15 -54.01 -56.53
C ASP A 804 -27.61 -53.70 -56.82
N ASP A 805 -28.59 -54.37 -56.12
CA ASP A 805 -30.01 -54.14 -56.40
C ASP A 805 -30.60 -52.98 -55.50
N ASP A 806 -29.88 -52.53 -54.51
CA ASP A 806 -30.31 -51.38 -53.67
C ASP A 806 -29.74 -50.02 -54.16
N ILE A 807 -28.89 -50.00 -55.13
CA ILE A 807 -28.11 -48.83 -55.57
C ILE A 807 -28.93 -47.78 -56.33
N ALA A 808 -30.13 -48.12 -56.83
CA ALA A 808 -30.92 -47.11 -57.51
C ALA A 808 -31.52 -45.99 -56.59
N ALA A 809 -31.69 -46.29 -55.35
CA ALA A 809 -32.23 -45.31 -54.39
C ALA A 809 -31.13 -44.38 -53.79
N LEU A 810 -29.86 -44.89 -53.70
CA LEU A 810 -28.77 -44.13 -53.06
C LEU A 810 -28.02 -43.16 -53.99
N ARG A 811 -28.35 -43.22 -55.31
CA ARG A 811 -27.74 -42.28 -56.27
C ARG A 811 -28.20 -40.83 -56.16
N GLY A 812 -29.34 -40.62 -55.45
CA GLY A 812 -29.84 -39.27 -55.11
C GLY A 812 -28.98 -38.55 -54.08
N ASP A 813 -28.59 -39.31 -53.05
CA ASP A 813 -27.90 -38.75 -51.90
C ASP A 813 -26.42 -38.44 -52.12
N LEU A 814 -25.84 -39.10 -53.20
CA LEU A 814 -24.42 -38.90 -53.53
C LEU A 814 -24.15 -37.56 -54.26
N ARG A 815 -25.17 -36.96 -54.85
CA ARG A 815 -25.05 -35.65 -55.50
C ARG A 815 -25.02 -34.53 -54.45
N GLU A 816 -25.78 -34.70 -53.40
CA GLU A 816 -25.79 -33.67 -52.33
C GLU A 816 -24.46 -33.60 -51.52
N ALA A 817 -23.73 -34.73 -51.43
CA ALA A 817 -22.43 -34.78 -50.78
C ALA A 817 -21.29 -34.16 -51.59
N ALA A 818 -21.42 -34.18 -52.94
CA ALA A 818 -20.44 -33.59 -53.84
C ALA A 818 -20.50 -32.05 -53.81
N ASP A 819 -21.70 -31.49 -53.66
CA ASP A 819 -21.89 -30.03 -53.57
C ASP A 819 -21.30 -29.47 -52.27
N LYS A 820 -21.43 -30.25 -51.17
CA LYS A 820 -20.80 -29.90 -49.87
C LYS A 820 -19.27 -30.01 -49.85
N GLY A 821 -18.74 -30.85 -50.75
CA GLY A 821 -17.27 -30.96 -50.93
C GLY A 821 -16.67 -29.76 -51.68
N GLN A 822 -17.41 -29.21 -52.61
CA GLN A 822 -16.98 -27.99 -53.33
C GLN A 822 -17.02 -26.76 -52.44
N GLU A 823 -17.99 -26.68 -51.50
CA GLU A 823 -18.08 -25.58 -50.57
C GLU A 823 -16.90 -25.52 -49.57
N LYS A 824 -16.42 -26.73 -49.17
CA LYS A 824 -15.21 -26.81 -48.32
C LYS A 824 -13.91 -26.51 -49.03
N GLU A 825 -13.84 -26.79 -50.32
CA GLU A 825 -12.68 -26.46 -51.13
C GLU A 825 -12.59 -24.94 -51.39
N LEU A 826 -13.74 -24.28 -51.49
CA LEU A 826 -13.80 -22.81 -51.57
C LEU A 826 -13.32 -22.18 -50.25
N GLN A 827 -13.75 -22.74 -49.13
CA GLN A 827 -13.30 -22.27 -47.79
C GLN A 827 -11.81 -22.47 -47.55
N ARG A 828 -11.22 -23.54 -48.13
CA ARG A 828 -9.75 -23.75 -48.09
C ARG A 828 -9.00 -22.70 -48.92
N GLN A 829 -9.57 -22.34 -50.06
CA GLN A 829 -9.00 -21.34 -50.94
C GLN A 829 -9.07 -19.92 -50.33
N GLU A 830 -10.17 -19.61 -49.66
CA GLU A 830 -10.33 -18.34 -48.90
C GLU A 830 -9.34 -18.24 -47.75
N LEU A 831 -9.03 -19.37 -47.08
CA LEU A 831 -8.03 -19.42 -46.01
C LEU A 831 -6.57 -19.31 -46.54
N GLU A 832 -6.28 -19.83 -47.72
CA GLU A 832 -4.99 -19.65 -48.41
C GLU A 832 -4.78 -18.20 -48.87
N ASP A 833 -5.83 -17.56 -49.38
CA ASP A 833 -5.79 -16.14 -49.74
C ASP A 833 -5.64 -15.24 -48.50
N ALA A 834 -6.28 -15.62 -47.37
CA ALA A 834 -6.08 -14.94 -46.09
C ALA A 834 -4.66 -15.10 -45.54
N LEU A 835 -4.05 -16.28 -45.73
CA LEU A 835 -2.65 -16.54 -45.35
C LEU A 835 -1.66 -15.70 -46.18
N ASP A 836 -1.93 -15.56 -47.49
CA ASP A 836 -1.09 -14.72 -48.36
C ASP A 836 -1.32 -13.22 -48.09
N ALA A 837 -2.52 -12.81 -47.70
CA ALA A 837 -2.78 -11.46 -47.27
C ALA A 837 -2.03 -11.16 -45.95
N LEU A 838 -2.04 -12.10 -45.01
CA LEU A 838 -1.27 -11.98 -43.73
C LEU A 838 0.25 -11.98 -43.97
N ARG A 839 0.77 -12.75 -44.96
CA ARG A 839 2.19 -12.70 -45.34
C ARG A 839 2.58 -11.36 -45.96
N LYS A 840 1.69 -10.75 -46.76
CA LYS A 840 1.87 -9.39 -47.29
C LYS A 840 1.82 -8.34 -46.19
N GLU A 841 0.92 -8.49 -45.19
CA GLU A 841 0.86 -7.62 -44.04
C GLU A 841 2.08 -7.79 -43.13
N LEU A 842 2.57 -9.02 -42.95
CA LEU A 842 3.81 -9.28 -42.21
C LEU A 842 5.01 -8.57 -42.84
N SER A 843 5.08 -8.66 -44.22
CA SER A 843 6.16 -7.98 -44.97
C SER A 843 6.04 -6.45 -44.91
N LYS A 844 4.83 -5.89 -44.88
CA LYS A 844 4.58 -4.46 -44.70
C LYS A 844 4.89 -4.01 -43.26
N THR A 845 4.57 -4.86 -42.25
CA THR A 845 4.90 -4.55 -40.87
C THR A 845 6.40 -4.65 -40.56
N GLU A 846 7.13 -5.52 -41.29
CA GLU A 846 8.60 -5.53 -41.24
C GLU A 846 9.23 -4.27 -41.84
N GLN A 847 8.62 -3.72 -42.87
CA GLN A 847 9.06 -2.44 -43.44
C GLN A 847 8.67 -1.26 -42.58
N ALA A 848 7.43 -1.27 -42.04
CA ALA A 848 6.97 -0.26 -41.09
C ALA A 848 7.75 -0.29 -39.75
N ARG A 849 8.34 -1.45 -39.42
CA ARG A 849 9.18 -1.61 -38.23
C ARG A 849 10.50 -0.83 -38.33
N LYS A 850 11.05 -0.73 -39.55
CA LYS A 850 12.25 0.09 -39.80
C LYS A 850 11.96 1.59 -39.62
N ASP A 851 10.76 2.03 -40.01
CA ASP A 851 10.34 3.43 -39.96
C ASP A 851 9.73 3.78 -38.57
N ALA A 852 9.11 2.81 -37.89
CA ALA A 852 8.55 2.95 -36.57
C ALA A 852 9.61 2.97 -35.46
N SER A 853 10.82 2.43 -35.76
CA SER A 853 11.95 2.47 -34.81
C SER A 853 12.35 3.90 -34.39
N ILE A 854 12.05 4.87 -35.21
CA ILE A 854 12.33 6.30 -34.95
C ILE A 854 11.13 6.98 -34.23
N LYS A 855 9.90 6.46 -34.41
CA LYS A 855 8.68 6.99 -33.77
C LYS A 855 8.27 6.25 -32.50
N ALA A 856 8.81 5.06 -32.25
CA ALA A 856 8.38 4.19 -31.16
C ALA A 856 8.86 4.66 -29.78
N SER A 857 9.93 5.46 -29.73
CA SER A 857 10.48 5.96 -28.45
C SER A 857 9.57 6.92 -27.70
N SER A 858 8.66 7.57 -28.38
CA SER A 858 7.67 8.46 -27.71
C SER A 858 6.32 7.77 -27.43
N LEU A 859 5.99 6.72 -28.19
CA LEU A 859 4.74 5.96 -28.03
C LEU A 859 4.86 4.82 -27.02
N GLN A 860 6.06 4.44 -26.67
CA GLN A 860 6.33 3.29 -25.80
C GLN A 860 6.04 3.61 -24.32
N LEU A 861 6.19 4.88 -23.94
CA LEU A 861 5.76 5.33 -22.62
C LEU A 861 4.22 5.28 -22.47
N GLN A 862 3.51 5.58 -23.55
CA GLN A 862 2.05 5.47 -23.57
C GLN A 862 1.59 4.02 -23.70
N LYS A 863 2.36 3.17 -24.38
CA LYS A 863 2.03 1.76 -24.54
C LYS A 863 2.20 0.97 -23.23
N SER A 864 3.28 1.22 -22.48
CA SER A 864 3.47 0.57 -21.17
C SER A 864 2.37 0.93 -20.18
N GLN A 865 1.84 2.17 -20.27
CA GLN A 865 0.68 2.58 -19.47
C GLN A 865 -0.62 1.91 -19.93
N LEU A 866 -0.75 1.60 -21.25
CA LEU A 866 -1.92 0.94 -21.79
C LEU A 866 -1.87 -0.58 -21.60
N GLU A 867 -0.71 -1.17 -21.69
CA GLU A 867 -0.51 -2.61 -21.44
C GLU A 867 -0.67 -2.95 -19.96
N ALA A 868 -0.19 -2.04 -19.06
CA ALA A 868 -0.51 -2.13 -17.63
C ALA A 868 -2.02 -2.07 -17.38
N LYS A 869 -2.72 -1.19 -18.10
CA LYS A 869 -4.19 -1.08 -18.01
C LYS A 869 -4.92 -2.28 -18.61
N LEU A 870 -4.38 -2.89 -19.66
CA LEU A 870 -5.02 -4.03 -20.32
C LEU A 870 -4.85 -5.29 -19.48
N LYS A 871 -3.65 -5.51 -18.95
CA LYS A 871 -3.37 -6.59 -18.00
C LYS A 871 -4.20 -6.46 -16.74
N GLN A 872 -4.29 -5.23 -16.20
CA GLN A 872 -5.16 -4.93 -15.07
C GLN A 872 -6.61 -5.35 -15.34
N ARG A 873 -7.10 -5.11 -16.56
CA ARG A 873 -8.47 -5.47 -16.96
C ARG A 873 -8.66 -6.98 -17.13
N GLU A 874 -7.66 -7.70 -17.59
CA GLU A 874 -7.71 -9.15 -17.72
C GLU A 874 -7.63 -9.84 -16.34
N ASP A 875 -6.76 -9.33 -15.47
CA ASP A 875 -6.65 -9.81 -14.09
C ASP A 875 -7.94 -9.50 -13.32
N GLU A 876 -8.49 -8.29 -13.46
CA GLU A 876 -9.80 -7.89 -12.92
C GLU A 876 -10.93 -8.83 -13.39
N LEU A 877 -10.92 -9.26 -14.64
CA LEU A 877 -11.93 -10.13 -15.22
C LEU A 877 -11.87 -11.55 -14.66
N ASN A 878 -10.65 -12.04 -14.44
CA ASN A 878 -10.41 -13.35 -13.86
C ASN A 878 -10.78 -13.39 -12.37
N GLU A 879 -10.46 -12.33 -11.65
CA GLU A 879 -10.80 -12.19 -10.23
C GLU A 879 -12.30 -12.06 -10.00
N HIS A 880 -12.99 -11.30 -10.87
CA HIS A 880 -14.45 -11.21 -10.84
C HIS A 880 -15.11 -12.54 -11.11
N SER A 881 -14.56 -13.30 -12.04
CA SER A 881 -15.06 -14.64 -12.35
C SER A 881 -14.87 -15.60 -11.18
N ALA A 882 -13.71 -15.49 -10.49
CA ALA A 882 -13.44 -16.27 -9.27
C ALA A 882 -14.38 -15.89 -8.12
N MET A 883 -14.66 -14.59 -7.97
CA MET A 883 -15.55 -14.10 -6.93
C MET A 883 -17.02 -14.45 -7.21
N ILE A 884 -17.45 -14.39 -8.46
CA ILE A 884 -18.78 -14.85 -8.89
C ILE A 884 -18.94 -16.33 -8.61
N ALA A 885 -17.91 -17.13 -8.91
CA ALA A 885 -17.93 -18.55 -8.62
C ALA A 885 -17.95 -18.83 -7.10
N MET A 886 -17.24 -18.04 -6.31
CA MET A 886 -17.27 -18.12 -4.85
C MET A 886 -18.66 -17.78 -4.28
N ILE A 887 -19.33 -16.77 -4.83
CA ILE A 887 -20.67 -16.38 -4.41
C ILE A 887 -21.69 -17.45 -4.79
N HIS A 888 -21.53 -18.07 -5.96
CA HIS A 888 -22.34 -19.25 -6.32
C HIS A 888 -22.10 -20.41 -5.36
N SER A 889 -20.85 -20.65 -4.94
CA SER A 889 -20.54 -21.69 -3.96
C SER A 889 -21.15 -21.37 -2.59
N MET A 890 -21.20 -20.07 -2.22
CA MET A 890 -21.75 -19.60 -0.95
C MET A 890 -23.28 -19.61 -0.91
N SER A 891 -23.92 -19.38 -2.06
CA SER A 891 -25.39 -19.40 -2.16
C SER A 891 -25.97 -20.82 -2.36
N SER A 892 -25.12 -21.78 -2.82
CA SER A 892 -25.55 -23.18 -3.00
C SER A 892 -25.47 -24.07 -1.73
N GLY A 893 -24.99 -23.46 -0.60
CA GLY A 893 -24.92 -24.18 0.68
C GLY A 893 -26.28 -24.54 1.27
N LYS A 894 -27.00 -25.38 0.63
CA LYS A 894 -27.89 -26.38 1.17
C LYS A 894 -28.73 -27.00 0.06
N LYS A 895 -28.34 -28.12 -0.41
CA LYS A 895 -29.22 -29.30 -0.41
C LYS A 895 -28.46 -30.54 -0.86
N LYS A 896 -28.70 -31.52 -0.08
CA LYS A 896 -28.33 -32.90 -0.18
C LYS A 896 -28.71 -33.54 -1.52
N ASP A 897 -27.87 -34.44 -1.89
CA ASP A 897 -28.15 -35.72 -2.52
C ASP A 897 -29.46 -35.91 -3.30
N VAL A 898 -29.32 -36.06 -4.56
CA VAL A 898 -29.96 -37.21 -5.25
C VAL A 898 -29.05 -37.63 -6.40
N ASN A 899 -28.50 -38.83 -6.28
CA ASN A 899 -28.06 -39.64 -7.39
C ASN A 899 -29.12 -39.62 -8.51
N LEU A 900 -28.73 -39.36 -9.68
CA LEU A 900 -29.23 -40.09 -10.84
C LEU A 900 -28.15 -40.13 -11.92
N SER A 901 -27.70 -41.34 -12.10
CA SER A 901 -27.06 -41.81 -13.33
C SER A 901 -27.98 -41.60 -14.53
N LEU A 902 -27.46 -40.95 -15.54
CA LEU A 902 -27.53 -41.39 -16.97
C LEU A 902 -26.57 -40.53 -17.77
#